data_3ace5a896e9883f997485708af101019
#
_entry.id   3ace5a896e9883f997485708af101019
#
_cell.length_a   1.000
_cell.length_b   1.000
_cell.length_c   1.000
_cell.angle_alpha   90.00
_cell.angle_beta   90.00
_cell.angle_gamma   90.00
#
_symmetry.space_group_name_H-M   'P 1'
#
loop_
_entity.id
_entity.type
_entity.pdbx_description
1 polymer ?
#
loop_
_entity_poly.entity_id
_entity_poly.type
_entity_poly.pdbx_seq_one_letter_code
_entity_poly.pdbx_strand_id
1 'polypeptide(L)'
;MTGGMPEKGRAQQGSGIRLPGSKHSRQLAYWFMVLTVALAGTVAYRVPVQAAVPALDNIRVAIFMELPGKYTLNTPSATLSGAAGLDIGFREPGGTVAVMQTAANEQTQFMLDDYKVRVAETTDLAVAAAAYKRLQTSSGSGMIQSLPKNGKIVYQVLEGSYTTAALAQAALEKWSKDTALSGAAGAGMLVTGPHRLEAGSFGTLAEAREAAQAFGAAGIDAFPAVKPPSAADGQASYSVLVGAAASETGLDAVKTAAAKITAYGSLNLFDPTAGAYLRIVNDHTISQSAKAGVSFALPQEGTKVWVSAAGGPGGVKLTERYNRTYRGAFEISGFNKRLAVINELPFEQYLYSVVGGEMPASWPAESLKAQAVAARTYALYQGFGFKIAHVVDSVLSQAYGGIGYEKEQTIAAVDATKGEVMLHKGKLIEALFSSSAGGATADAAEIWGNPVAYLTSVPSSDEVSEKGLYNWYRVALPDSRTGYIREDLLAPTGSKTLTGLDVMSVKTDGAAVRPIPLVQSSVEPVTRLNTGTRVAVLEKAVQSNEMSWVRGPFSPEALLKSMSGKSATAVAGPVTTLEVGKRGVSGRVTELLVNGRKLDVKTPDTLRSALGGLPSTRFQVDETGRYAILGGSGAARQKPDNSAVYAIGADGKPVKLDDPGLYIMSGKGTVRAATKDPSFRFTGTGYGHGVGLSQWGARSLADAGYDYQYILKYYYNNVTISKDGR
;
A
#
# COMPACT_ATOMS: atom_id res chain seq x y z
N MET A 1 4.00 60.05 34.22
CA MET A 1 5.26 60.31 34.97
C MET A 1 6.36 59.99 33.99
N THR A 2 6.83 61.01 33.33
CA THR A 2 8.11 61.74 33.52
C THR A 2 9.27 60.80 33.08
N GLY A 3 10.00 61.04 32.09
CA GLY A 3 10.81 62.12 31.57
C GLY A 3 12.18 61.48 31.26
N GLY A 4 13.06 61.85 30.42
CA GLY A 4 13.29 63.02 29.66
C GLY A 4 14.60 62.80 28.92
N MET A 5 14.74 63.36 27.73
CA MET A 5 16.02 63.71 27.09
C MET A 5 16.78 64.76 27.90
N PRO A 6 18.06 65.05 27.66
CA PRO A 6 18.50 65.88 26.54
C PRO A 6 19.94 65.57 26.01
N GLU A 7 20.23 65.83 24.76
CA GLU A 7 20.79 67.04 24.07
C GLU A 7 22.30 67.38 24.27
N LYS A 8 22.97 67.56 23.11
CA LYS A 8 23.94 68.59 22.69
C LYS A 8 25.45 68.42 23.01
N GLY A 9 26.25 68.56 21.96
CA GLY A 9 27.26 69.59 21.90
C GLY A 9 28.43 69.41 20.94
N ARG A 10 28.45 70.14 19.85
CA ARG A 10 29.48 70.96 19.17
C ARG A 10 30.94 70.46 19.00
N ALA A 11 31.39 70.33 17.75
CA ALA A 11 32.22 71.21 16.94
C ALA A 11 33.60 71.66 17.43
N GLN A 12 34.63 71.40 16.62
CA GLN A 12 35.69 72.33 16.18
C GLN A 12 36.63 71.67 15.15
N GLN A 13 36.67 72.20 13.92
CA GLN A 13 37.75 72.97 13.29
C GLN A 13 39.15 72.38 13.38
N GLY A 14 39.70 71.95 12.23
CA GLY A 14 40.63 72.77 11.44
C GLY A 14 42.00 72.16 11.31
N SER A 15 42.48 71.93 10.13
CA SER A 15 43.73 72.50 9.56
C SER A 15 44.14 71.68 8.33
N GLY A 16 44.32 72.41 7.27
CA GLY A 16 44.78 71.89 5.99
C GLY A 16 46.27 71.61 5.99
N ILE A 17 46.64 70.56 5.33
CA ILE A 17 48.02 70.35 4.85
C ILE A 17 47.94 70.10 3.32
N ARG A 18 48.52 70.99 2.55
CA ARG A 18 48.82 70.83 1.14
C ARG A 18 49.99 69.82 1.01
N LEU A 19 49.81 68.84 0.12
CA LEU A 19 50.92 68.05 -0.40
C LEU A 19 50.99 68.15 -1.92
N PRO A 20 52.23 68.10 -2.47
CA PRO A 20 52.43 68.49 -3.87
C PRO A 20 52.14 67.31 -4.84
N GLY A 21 51.69 67.66 -6.00
CA GLY A 21 51.32 66.73 -7.05
C GLY A 21 52.56 65.98 -7.62
N SER A 22 52.46 64.69 -7.65
CA SER A 22 53.43 63.83 -8.36
C SER A 22 52.74 63.15 -9.59
N LYS A 23 53.46 63.11 -10.69
CA LYS A 23 53.05 62.60 -12.00
C LYS A 23 52.68 61.09 -12.01
N HIS A 24 52.71 60.42 -10.89
CA HIS A 24 52.46 58.98 -10.77
C HIS A 24 50.96 58.63 -10.48
N SER A 25 50.13 59.64 -10.18
CA SER A 25 48.69 59.40 -9.87
C SER A 25 47.82 59.12 -11.10
N ARG A 26 48.31 59.47 -12.32
CA ARG A 26 47.55 59.20 -13.57
C ARG A 26 47.72 57.77 -14.10
N GLN A 27 48.81 57.06 -13.77
CA GLN A 27 48.97 55.66 -14.15
C GLN A 27 48.27 54.69 -13.24
N LEU A 28 48.16 54.99 -11.95
CA LEU A 28 47.39 54.19 -10.98
C LEU A 28 45.86 54.25 -11.25
N ALA A 29 45.35 55.42 -11.69
CA ALA A 29 43.94 55.54 -12.06
C ALA A 29 43.58 54.73 -13.33
N TYR A 30 44.52 54.63 -14.29
CA TYR A 30 44.34 53.80 -15.48
C TYR A 30 44.37 52.28 -15.18
N TRP A 31 45.20 51.85 -14.28
CA TRP A 31 45.25 50.43 -13.85
C TRP A 31 44.09 50.06 -12.97
N PHE A 32 43.56 50.96 -12.16
CA PHE A 32 42.33 50.74 -11.42
C PHE A 32 41.08 50.68 -12.33
N MET A 33 41.07 51.48 -13.37
CA MET A 33 39.93 51.48 -14.35
C MET A 33 40.01 50.25 -15.26
N VAL A 34 41.18 49.75 -15.62
CA VAL A 34 41.34 48.49 -16.38
C VAL A 34 41.06 47.27 -15.48
N LEU A 35 41.40 47.31 -14.18
CA LEU A 35 41.11 46.25 -13.24
C LEU A 35 39.60 46.17 -12.92
N THR A 36 38.89 47.32 -12.82
CA THR A 36 37.45 47.34 -12.63
C THR A 36 36.68 46.91 -13.85
N VAL A 37 37.14 47.20 -15.09
CA VAL A 37 36.55 46.72 -16.33
C VAL A 37 36.83 45.22 -16.53
N ALA A 38 38.00 44.72 -16.11
CA ALA A 38 38.32 43.28 -16.11
C ALA A 38 37.54 42.48 -15.01
N LEU A 39 37.23 43.11 -13.86
CA LEU A 39 36.35 42.51 -12.84
C LEU A 39 34.85 42.63 -13.18
N ALA A 40 34.43 43.63 -13.96
CA ALA A 40 33.05 43.73 -14.44
C ALA A 40 32.79 42.83 -15.67
N GLY A 41 33.83 42.35 -16.37
CA GLY A 41 33.71 41.41 -17.50
C GLY A 41 33.60 39.93 -17.07
N THR A 42 33.81 39.58 -15.82
CA THR A 42 33.63 38.22 -15.25
C THR A 42 32.43 38.14 -14.32
N VAL A 43 31.32 38.83 -14.63
CA VAL A 43 30.03 38.28 -14.26
C VAL A 43 29.83 37.07 -15.17
N ALA A 44 30.43 35.95 -14.77
CA ALA A 44 30.08 34.67 -15.32
C ALA A 44 28.55 34.60 -15.17
N TYR A 45 27.85 34.64 -16.28
CA TYR A 45 26.49 34.11 -16.35
C TYR A 45 26.64 32.71 -15.74
N ARG A 46 26.32 32.57 -14.45
CA ARG A 46 26.02 31.27 -13.87
C ARG A 46 24.78 30.83 -14.63
N VAL A 47 24.99 30.16 -15.76
CA VAL A 47 23.99 29.28 -16.30
C VAL A 47 23.59 28.46 -15.08
N PRO A 48 22.33 28.54 -14.63
CA PRO A 48 21.92 27.70 -13.51
C PRO A 48 22.29 26.29 -13.95
N VAL A 49 23.20 25.65 -13.20
CA VAL A 49 23.49 24.23 -13.40
C VAL A 49 22.15 23.59 -13.13
N GLN A 50 21.46 23.25 -14.19
CA GLN A 50 20.21 22.53 -14.12
C GLN A 50 20.58 21.25 -13.39
N ALA A 51 19.99 21.05 -12.20
CA ALA A 51 20.29 19.87 -11.42
C ALA A 51 20.01 18.66 -12.32
N ALA A 52 21.06 17.88 -12.59
CA ALA A 52 20.92 16.71 -13.44
C ALA A 52 19.84 15.82 -12.83
N VAL A 53 18.88 15.40 -13.63
CA VAL A 53 17.88 14.41 -13.21
C VAL A 53 18.63 13.17 -12.82
N PRO A 54 18.44 12.60 -11.62
CA PRO A 54 19.13 11.38 -11.22
C PRO A 54 18.85 10.27 -12.23
N ALA A 55 19.89 9.75 -12.88
CA ALA A 55 19.75 8.55 -13.69
C ALA A 55 19.52 7.36 -12.73
N LEU A 56 18.50 6.57 -13.00
CA LEU A 56 18.21 5.35 -12.26
C LEU A 56 18.20 4.18 -13.24
N ASP A 57 19.27 3.38 -13.22
CA ASP A 57 19.37 2.19 -14.07
C ASP A 57 18.40 1.10 -13.60
N ASN A 58 18.41 0.81 -12.31
CA ASN A 58 17.54 -0.17 -11.68
C ASN A 58 16.72 0.45 -10.55
N ILE A 59 15.47 0.02 -10.45
CA ILE A 59 14.57 0.38 -9.35
C ILE A 59 14.43 -0.81 -8.40
N ARG A 60 14.23 -0.51 -7.12
CA ARG A 60 13.98 -1.47 -6.05
C ARG A 60 12.57 -1.32 -5.55
N VAL A 61 11.77 -2.37 -5.68
CA VAL A 61 10.36 -2.42 -5.30
C VAL A 61 10.20 -3.35 -4.10
N ALA A 62 9.77 -2.84 -2.95
CA ALA A 62 9.47 -3.69 -1.81
C ALA A 62 8.14 -4.41 -2.02
N ILE A 63 8.22 -5.75 -2.07
CA ILE A 63 7.04 -6.62 -2.16
C ILE A 63 6.56 -7.00 -0.75
N PHE A 64 7.50 -7.43 0.11
CA PHE A 64 7.26 -7.64 1.54
C PHE A 64 8.34 -6.93 2.33
N MET A 65 7.94 -6.16 3.35
CA MET A 65 8.86 -5.43 4.20
C MET A 65 8.17 -4.93 5.47
N GLU A 66 8.89 -4.89 6.57
CA GLU A 66 8.47 -4.27 7.83
C GLU A 66 9.13 -2.89 7.98
N LEU A 67 8.36 -1.82 7.74
CA LEU A 67 8.78 -0.44 8.02
C LEU A 67 7.67 0.25 8.83
N PRO A 68 7.75 0.19 10.18
CA PRO A 68 6.70 0.71 11.07
C PRO A 68 6.31 2.15 10.75
N GLY A 69 5.02 2.42 10.73
CA GLY A 69 4.46 3.74 10.42
C GLY A 69 4.43 4.11 8.95
N LYS A 70 4.99 3.29 8.06
CA LYS A 70 5.02 3.55 6.62
C LYS A 70 4.53 2.38 5.76
N TYR A 71 5.07 1.18 5.96
CA TYR A 71 4.67 -0.02 5.20
C TYR A 71 4.95 -1.29 6.01
N THR A 72 3.94 -2.11 6.25
CA THR A 72 4.02 -3.29 7.12
C THR A 72 3.32 -4.49 6.47
N LEU A 73 3.78 -4.89 5.31
CA LEU A 73 3.32 -6.11 4.65
C LEU A 73 4.37 -7.20 4.83
N ASN A 74 4.06 -8.20 5.67
CA ASN A 74 4.98 -9.25 6.07
C ASN A 74 4.60 -10.61 5.51
N THR A 75 5.63 -11.45 5.33
CA THR A 75 5.49 -12.88 5.07
C THR A 75 6.51 -13.66 5.91
N PRO A 76 6.18 -14.85 6.43
CA PRO A 76 7.15 -15.70 7.12
C PRO A 76 8.16 -16.32 6.18
N SER A 77 7.83 -16.47 4.90
CA SER A 77 8.69 -17.05 3.88
C SER A 77 8.39 -16.46 2.49
N ALA A 78 9.33 -16.63 1.56
CA ALA A 78 9.18 -16.31 0.15
C ALA A 78 9.52 -17.52 -0.69
N THR A 79 8.55 -18.05 -1.45
CA THR A 79 8.71 -19.20 -2.33
C THR A 79 8.85 -18.73 -3.77
N LEU A 80 10.03 -18.95 -4.33
CA LEU A 80 10.41 -18.52 -5.68
C LEU A 80 10.56 -19.71 -6.62
N SER A 81 10.27 -19.51 -7.91
CA SER A 81 10.55 -20.46 -8.98
C SER A 81 10.78 -19.74 -10.30
N GLY A 82 11.55 -20.36 -11.19
CA GLY A 82 11.81 -19.90 -12.56
C GLY A 82 11.52 -20.98 -13.58
N ALA A 83 11.04 -20.61 -14.76
CA ALA A 83 10.71 -21.58 -15.83
C ALA A 83 11.93 -22.42 -16.24
N ALA A 84 13.13 -21.83 -16.25
CA ALA A 84 14.40 -22.52 -16.52
C ALA A 84 15.19 -22.82 -15.22
N GLY A 85 14.61 -22.60 -14.03
CA GLY A 85 15.25 -22.65 -12.74
C GLY A 85 15.63 -21.26 -12.22
N LEU A 86 16.33 -21.25 -11.10
CA LEU A 86 16.80 -20.03 -10.42
C LEU A 86 18.32 -20.07 -10.26
N ASP A 87 18.97 -18.93 -10.48
CA ASP A 87 20.33 -18.68 -10.03
C ASP A 87 20.24 -18.03 -8.65
N ILE A 88 20.85 -18.66 -7.65
CA ILE A 88 20.86 -18.23 -6.26
C ILE A 88 22.29 -17.86 -5.87
N GLY A 89 22.48 -16.69 -5.27
CA GLY A 89 23.78 -16.20 -4.85
C GLY A 89 23.71 -15.21 -3.68
N PHE A 90 24.88 -14.73 -3.28
CA PHE A 90 25.01 -13.64 -2.32
C PHE A 90 25.22 -12.32 -3.05
N ARG A 91 24.59 -11.27 -2.56
CA ARG A 91 24.84 -9.91 -3.03
C ARG A 91 25.92 -9.26 -2.18
N GLU A 92 27.07 -9.02 -2.78
CA GLU A 92 28.23 -8.38 -2.19
C GLU A 92 28.40 -6.96 -2.78
N PRO A 93 29.18 -6.06 -2.14
CA PRO A 93 29.44 -4.72 -2.69
C PRO A 93 30.03 -4.72 -4.11
N GLY A 94 30.77 -5.76 -4.48
CA GLY A 94 31.38 -5.94 -5.81
C GLY A 94 30.48 -6.60 -6.86
N GLY A 95 29.27 -7.03 -6.51
CA GLY A 95 28.37 -7.73 -7.41
C GLY A 95 27.67 -8.92 -6.76
N THR A 96 27.16 -9.82 -7.59
CA THR A 96 26.50 -11.04 -7.12
C THR A 96 27.40 -12.24 -7.36
N VAL A 97 27.57 -13.08 -6.35
CA VAL A 97 28.33 -14.33 -6.43
C VAL A 97 27.33 -15.49 -6.39
N ALA A 98 27.19 -16.19 -7.53
CA ALA A 98 26.32 -17.35 -7.63
C ALA A 98 26.86 -18.52 -6.81
N VAL A 99 26.00 -19.21 -6.07
CA VAL A 99 26.37 -20.37 -5.25
C VAL A 99 25.60 -21.64 -5.62
N MET A 100 24.42 -21.50 -6.24
CA MET A 100 23.56 -22.62 -6.59
C MET A 100 22.63 -22.26 -7.75
N GLN A 101 22.31 -23.27 -8.56
CA GLN A 101 21.25 -23.21 -9.54
C GLN A 101 20.21 -24.30 -9.27
N THR A 102 18.94 -23.98 -9.41
CA THR A 102 17.83 -24.93 -9.25
C THR A 102 17.41 -25.52 -10.60
N ALA A 103 16.67 -26.63 -10.56
CA ALA A 103 16.08 -27.19 -11.75
C ALA A 103 14.91 -26.33 -12.29
N ALA A 104 14.53 -26.54 -13.53
CA ALA A 104 13.39 -25.87 -14.16
C ALA A 104 12.10 -26.07 -13.36
N ASN A 105 11.39 -24.97 -13.09
CA ASN A 105 10.16 -24.92 -12.28
C ASN A 105 10.29 -25.41 -10.83
N GLU A 106 11.48 -25.70 -10.35
CA GLU A 106 11.70 -26.07 -8.96
C GLU A 106 11.37 -24.90 -8.04
N GLN A 107 10.57 -25.16 -7.02
CA GLN A 107 10.24 -24.17 -6.00
C GLN A 107 11.29 -24.18 -4.90
N THR A 108 11.80 -23.01 -4.58
CA THR A 108 12.76 -22.79 -3.50
C THR A 108 12.22 -21.77 -2.54
N GLN A 109 12.18 -22.09 -1.25
CA GLN A 109 11.66 -21.22 -0.22
C GLN A 109 12.79 -20.57 0.58
N PHE A 110 12.64 -19.31 0.89
CA PHE A 110 13.55 -18.52 1.72
C PHE A 110 12.82 -18.06 2.97
N MET A 111 13.48 -18.15 4.13
CA MET A 111 12.94 -17.74 5.43
C MET A 111 14.04 -17.22 6.33
N LEU A 112 13.68 -16.57 7.44
CA LEU A 112 14.66 -16.20 8.45
C LEU A 112 15.03 -17.40 9.32
N ASP A 113 16.29 -17.49 9.70
CA ASP A 113 16.82 -18.43 10.69
C ASP A 113 16.59 -17.85 12.10
N ASP A 114 15.33 -17.80 12.48
CA ASP A 114 14.78 -17.17 13.67
C ASP A 114 14.23 -18.20 14.68
N TYR A 115 13.58 -17.73 15.73
CA TYR A 115 12.98 -18.62 16.73
C TYR A 115 11.69 -19.23 16.19
N LYS A 116 11.51 -20.54 16.43
CA LYS A 116 10.33 -21.33 16.06
C LYS A 116 9.91 -22.26 17.20
N VAL A 117 8.67 -22.72 17.16
CA VAL A 117 8.19 -23.78 18.05
C VAL A 117 8.22 -25.09 17.28
N ARG A 118 9.04 -26.07 17.72
CA ARG A 118 8.93 -27.44 17.24
C ARG A 118 7.74 -28.10 17.92
N VAL A 119 6.65 -28.28 17.18
CA VAL A 119 5.40 -28.87 17.73
C VAL A 119 5.35 -30.37 17.59
N ALA A 120 6.15 -30.96 16.71
CA ALA A 120 6.27 -32.42 16.57
C ALA A 120 7.65 -32.82 16.05
N GLU A 121 8.12 -33.99 16.47
CA GLU A 121 9.27 -34.72 15.92
C GLU A 121 8.90 -36.20 15.81
N THR A 122 8.91 -36.75 14.61
CA THR A 122 8.45 -38.08 14.29
C THR A 122 9.22 -38.67 13.11
N THR A 123 9.26 -40.02 13.03
CA THR A 123 9.79 -40.73 11.85
C THR A 123 8.72 -41.02 10.78
N ASP A 124 7.47 -40.68 11.05
CA ASP A 124 6.34 -40.87 10.12
C ASP A 124 5.93 -39.54 9.48
N LEU A 125 6.08 -39.43 8.16
CA LEU A 125 5.70 -38.25 7.40
C LEU A 125 4.18 -37.96 7.48
N ALA A 126 3.33 -39.01 7.59
CA ALA A 126 1.89 -38.81 7.66
C ALA A 126 1.48 -38.12 8.99
N VAL A 127 2.14 -38.50 10.09
CA VAL A 127 1.96 -37.85 11.40
C VAL A 127 2.44 -36.39 11.34
N ALA A 128 3.60 -36.15 10.72
CA ALA A 128 4.10 -34.77 10.55
C ALA A 128 3.16 -33.93 9.67
N ALA A 129 2.62 -34.50 8.57
CA ALA A 129 1.66 -33.81 7.70
C ALA A 129 0.35 -33.49 8.42
N ALA A 130 -0.15 -34.38 9.28
CA ALA A 130 -1.34 -34.12 10.10
C ALA A 130 -1.12 -32.97 11.08
N ALA A 131 0.03 -32.94 11.77
CA ALA A 131 0.41 -31.86 12.67
C ALA A 131 0.55 -30.51 11.93
N TYR A 132 1.18 -30.51 10.75
CA TYR A 132 1.29 -29.33 9.89
C TYR A 132 -0.08 -28.81 9.44
N LYS A 133 -0.97 -29.69 9.00
CA LYS A 133 -2.35 -29.34 8.62
C LYS A 133 -3.10 -28.69 9.80
N ARG A 134 -2.88 -29.19 11.02
CA ARG A 134 -3.44 -28.58 12.24
C ARG A 134 -2.93 -27.15 12.44
N LEU A 135 -1.65 -26.89 12.24
CA LEU A 135 -1.09 -25.54 12.32
C LEU A 135 -1.73 -24.61 11.29
N GLN A 136 -1.84 -25.02 10.03
CA GLN A 136 -2.43 -24.22 8.95
C GLN A 136 -3.85 -23.76 9.27
N THR A 137 -4.66 -24.62 9.89
CA THR A 137 -6.05 -24.27 10.26
C THR A 137 -6.15 -23.30 11.43
N SER A 138 -5.08 -23.10 12.20
CA SER A 138 -5.08 -22.31 13.44
C SER A 138 -4.21 -21.05 13.39
N SER A 139 -3.08 -21.09 12.71
CA SER A 139 -2.14 -19.93 12.64
C SER A 139 -1.74 -19.55 11.21
N GLY A 140 -1.91 -20.46 10.25
CA GLY A 140 -1.49 -20.25 8.86
C GLY A 140 0.04 -20.33 8.64
N SER A 141 0.86 -20.58 9.68
CA SER A 141 2.32 -20.67 9.55
C SER A 141 2.84 -22.02 10.03
N GLY A 142 3.80 -22.59 9.34
CA GLY A 142 4.46 -23.82 9.71
C GLY A 142 5.30 -24.39 8.58
N MET A 143 6.19 -25.33 8.90
CA MET A 143 6.94 -26.10 7.92
C MET A 143 7.22 -27.51 8.43
N ILE A 144 7.51 -28.43 7.50
CA ILE A 144 7.99 -29.76 7.80
C ILE A 144 9.41 -29.87 7.26
N GLN A 145 10.40 -29.92 8.16
CA GLN A 145 11.78 -30.22 7.74
C GLN A 145 12.15 -31.67 8.08
N SER A 146 13.03 -32.27 7.26
CA SER A 146 13.60 -33.58 7.58
C SER A 146 15.11 -33.51 7.78
N LEU A 147 15.60 -34.34 8.70
CA LEU A 147 17.03 -34.49 8.96
C LEU A 147 17.32 -35.93 9.41
N PRO A 148 18.57 -36.43 9.15
CA PRO A 148 19.01 -37.71 9.69
C PRO A 148 19.20 -37.57 11.19
N LYS A 149 18.70 -38.55 12.01
CA LYS A 149 18.85 -38.57 13.47
C LYS A 149 18.76 -40.00 13.98
N ASN A 150 19.74 -40.45 14.77
CA ASN A 150 19.79 -41.82 15.28
C ASN A 150 19.62 -42.90 14.20
N GLY A 151 20.25 -42.71 13.04
CA GLY A 151 20.20 -43.66 11.94
C GLY A 151 18.88 -43.71 11.17
N LYS A 152 17.94 -42.79 11.44
CA LYS A 152 16.65 -42.67 10.77
C LYS A 152 16.46 -41.25 10.21
N ILE A 153 15.55 -41.11 9.24
CA ILE A 153 15.04 -39.78 8.85
C ILE A 153 13.96 -39.39 9.85
N VAL A 154 14.10 -38.20 10.43
CA VAL A 154 13.15 -37.59 11.36
C VAL A 154 12.53 -36.37 10.70
N TYR A 155 11.22 -36.22 10.84
CA TYR A 155 10.45 -35.09 10.41
C TYR A 155 10.14 -34.19 11.61
N GLN A 156 10.54 -32.94 11.53
CA GLN A 156 10.24 -31.92 12.52
C GLN A 156 9.22 -30.96 11.96
N VAL A 157 8.12 -30.76 12.68
CA VAL A 157 7.10 -29.76 12.34
C VAL A 157 7.38 -28.50 13.16
N LEU A 158 7.72 -27.44 12.47
CA LEU A 158 8.07 -26.14 13.06
C LEU A 158 6.95 -25.15 12.83
N GLU A 159 6.58 -24.40 13.87
CA GLU A 159 5.57 -23.36 13.82
C GLU A 159 6.19 -21.98 14.06
N GLY A 160 5.70 -21.00 13.32
CA GLY A 160 5.99 -19.59 13.53
C GLY A 160 7.29 -19.10 12.92
N SER A 161 7.49 -17.81 13.10
CA SER A 161 8.68 -17.02 12.79
C SER A 161 8.71 -15.89 13.82
N TYR A 162 9.47 -16.09 14.89
CA TYR A 162 9.48 -15.22 16.07
C TYR A 162 10.77 -14.46 16.15
N THR A 163 10.69 -13.16 16.40
CA THR A 163 11.86 -12.28 16.48
C THR A 163 12.66 -12.45 17.77
N THR A 164 12.08 -13.08 18.79
CA THR A 164 12.72 -13.33 20.10
C THR A 164 12.31 -14.67 20.68
N ALA A 165 13.16 -15.25 21.53
CA ALA A 165 12.87 -16.48 22.27
C ALA A 165 11.61 -16.35 23.15
N ALA A 166 11.39 -15.18 23.76
CA ALA A 166 10.22 -14.94 24.60
C ALA A 166 8.89 -15.04 23.84
N LEU A 167 8.84 -14.53 22.62
CA LEU A 167 7.64 -14.65 21.76
C LEU A 167 7.40 -16.10 21.34
N ALA A 168 8.46 -16.83 21.02
CA ALA A 168 8.36 -18.27 20.71
C ALA A 168 7.94 -19.08 21.96
N GLN A 169 8.40 -18.71 23.15
CA GLN A 169 7.99 -19.35 24.40
C GLN A 169 6.49 -19.15 24.69
N ALA A 170 5.97 -17.95 24.48
CA ALA A 170 4.54 -17.69 24.60
C ALA A 170 3.70 -18.50 23.59
N ALA A 171 4.23 -18.70 22.37
CA ALA A 171 3.61 -19.57 21.38
C ALA A 171 3.66 -21.06 21.80
N LEU A 172 4.79 -21.51 22.34
CA LEU A 172 4.92 -22.86 22.89
C LEU A 172 3.85 -23.13 23.97
N GLU A 173 3.63 -22.19 24.89
CA GLU A 173 2.59 -22.30 25.92
C GLU A 173 1.17 -22.40 25.36
N LYS A 174 0.92 -21.74 24.25
CA LYS A 174 -0.34 -21.84 23.49
C LYS A 174 -0.48 -23.22 22.86
N TRP A 175 0.54 -23.69 22.15
CA TRP A 175 0.48 -24.94 21.38
C TRP A 175 0.55 -26.20 22.28
N SER A 176 1.18 -26.14 23.44
CA SER A 176 1.20 -27.23 24.39
C SER A 176 -0.19 -27.61 24.95
N LYS A 177 -1.16 -26.68 24.84
CA LYS A 177 -2.56 -26.91 25.21
C LYS A 177 -3.40 -27.53 24.10
N ASP A 178 -2.85 -27.65 22.89
CA ASP A 178 -3.57 -28.23 21.74
C ASP A 178 -3.49 -29.75 21.79
N THR A 179 -4.59 -30.39 22.17
CA THR A 179 -4.69 -31.84 22.33
C THR A 179 -4.48 -32.63 21.03
N ALA A 180 -4.76 -32.02 19.87
CA ALA A 180 -4.54 -32.66 18.58
C ALA A 180 -3.05 -32.74 18.20
N LEU A 181 -2.21 -31.87 18.77
CA LEU A 181 -0.75 -31.90 18.57
C LEU A 181 -0.03 -32.74 19.61
N SER A 182 -0.60 -32.95 20.79
CA SER A 182 0.05 -33.68 21.88
C SER A 182 0.42 -35.12 21.52
N GLY A 183 -0.40 -35.81 20.72
CA GLY A 183 -0.11 -37.16 20.22
C GLY A 183 1.00 -37.24 19.17
N ALA A 184 1.27 -36.13 18.46
CA ALA A 184 2.32 -36.02 17.43
C ALA A 184 3.64 -35.48 18.01
N ALA A 185 3.66 -35.01 19.27
CA ALA A 185 4.79 -34.28 19.84
C ALA A 185 6.08 -35.13 19.97
N GLY A 186 6.00 -36.45 20.02
CA GLY A 186 7.18 -37.36 20.07
C GLY A 186 8.16 -37.02 21.16
N ALA A 187 9.27 -36.35 20.81
CA ALA A 187 10.31 -35.91 21.76
C ALA A 187 9.93 -34.68 22.62
N GLY A 188 8.65 -34.26 22.57
CA GLY A 188 8.14 -33.09 23.25
C GLY A 188 8.25 -31.80 22.43
N MET A 189 7.37 -30.84 22.72
CA MET A 189 7.41 -29.52 22.12
C MET A 189 8.51 -28.66 22.75
N LEU A 190 9.21 -27.87 21.95
CA LEU A 190 10.24 -26.98 22.49
C LEU A 190 10.43 -25.75 21.53
N VAL A 191 11.05 -24.71 22.08
CA VAL A 191 11.51 -23.58 21.28
C VAL A 191 12.85 -23.92 20.64
N THR A 192 12.95 -23.77 19.33
CA THR A 192 14.21 -23.78 18.57
C THR A 192 14.64 -22.36 18.25
N GLY A 193 15.93 -22.14 18.02
CA GLY A 193 16.45 -20.80 17.72
C GLY A 193 17.75 -20.81 16.91
N PRO A 194 18.32 -19.64 16.68
CA PRO A 194 19.52 -19.47 15.84
C PRO A 194 20.83 -19.85 16.52
N HIS A 195 20.82 -20.21 17.83
CA HIS A 195 22.04 -20.56 18.54
C HIS A 195 22.52 -21.95 18.14
N ARG A 196 23.76 -22.06 17.66
CA ARG A 196 24.38 -23.28 17.12
C ARG A 196 25.85 -23.32 17.40
N LEU A 197 26.44 -24.47 17.18
CA LEU A 197 27.88 -24.64 17.01
C LEU A 197 28.17 -24.74 15.51
N GLU A 198 29.36 -24.36 15.09
CA GLU A 198 29.83 -24.55 13.72
C GLU A 198 30.94 -25.61 13.71
N ALA A 199 30.82 -26.56 12.78
CA ALA A 199 31.78 -27.62 12.53
C ALA A 199 32.31 -27.53 11.10
N GLY A 200 33.65 -27.61 10.99
CA GLY A 200 34.36 -27.75 9.72
C GLY A 200 34.25 -26.57 8.76
N SER A 201 35.09 -26.65 7.72
CA SER A 201 34.97 -25.89 6.48
C SER A 201 35.14 -26.88 5.34
N PHE A 202 34.16 -26.96 4.44
CA PHE A 202 34.08 -27.98 3.39
C PHE A 202 34.08 -27.29 2.03
N GLY A 203 34.71 -27.92 1.05
CA GLY A 203 34.76 -27.44 -0.34
C GLY A 203 33.45 -27.74 -1.09
N THR A 204 32.69 -28.74 -0.66
CA THR A 204 31.48 -29.20 -1.35
C THR A 204 30.31 -29.38 -0.41
N LEU A 205 29.10 -29.26 -0.97
CA LEU A 205 27.85 -29.55 -0.24
C LEU A 205 27.76 -31.06 0.16
N ALA A 206 28.35 -31.96 -0.62
CA ALA A 206 28.35 -33.39 -0.34
C ALA A 206 29.10 -33.69 0.96
N GLU A 207 30.30 -33.14 1.13
CA GLU A 207 31.11 -33.27 2.35
C GLU A 207 30.39 -32.68 3.57
N ALA A 208 29.78 -31.51 3.44
CA ALA A 208 29.00 -30.90 4.52
C ALA A 208 27.77 -31.75 4.90
N ARG A 209 27.13 -32.40 3.94
CA ARG A 209 26.02 -33.34 4.21
C ARG A 209 26.48 -34.59 4.93
N GLU A 210 27.62 -35.16 4.55
CA GLU A 210 28.21 -36.30 5.24
C GLU A 210 28.55 -35.96 6.70
N ALA A 211 29.16 -34.81 6.95
CA ALA A 211 29.41 -34.35 8.29
C ALA A 211 28.12 -34.12 9.09
N ALA A 212 27.09 -33.53 8.50
CA ALA A 212 25.78 -33.38 9.16
C ALA A 212 25.13 -34.72 9.49
N GLN A 213 25.29 -35.75 8.64
CA GLN A 213 24.81 -37.12 8.91
C GLN A 213 25.54 -37.76 10.10
N ALA A 214 26.85 -37.52 10.25
CA ALA A 214 27.62 -38.04 11.40
C ALA A 214 27.11 -37.44 12.73
N PHE A 215 26.85 -36.13 12.79
CA PHE A 215 26.19 -35.51 13.95
C PHE A 215 24.79 -36.07 14.18
N GLY A 216 24.03 -36.24 13.10
CA GLY A 216 22.69 -36.85 13.13
C GLY A 216 22.73 -38.29 13.66
N ALA A 217 23.70 -39.12 13.31
CA ALA A 217 23.88 -40.49 13.82
C ALA A 217 24.06 -40.50 15.34
N ALA A 218 24.61 -39.45 15.90
CA ALA A 218 24.74 -39.27 17.37
C ALA A 218 23.50 -38.58 18.01
N GLY A 219 22.41 -38.45 17.28
CA GLY A 219 21.15 -37.89 17.78
C GLY A 219 21.12 -36.35 17.86
N ILE A 220 22.06 -35.65 17.21
CA ILE A 220 22.20 -34.21 17.24
C ILE A 220 21.63 -33.61 15.95
N ASP A 221 20.78 -32.59 16.06
CA ASP A 221 20.32 -31.84 14.92
C ASP A 221 21.48 -31.10 14.26
N ALA A 222 21.71 -31.34 12.96
CA ALA A 222 22.79 -30.70 12.22
C ALA A 222 22.37 -30.39 10.78
N PHE A 223 22.81 -29.24 10.29
CA PHE A 223 22.37 -28.66 9.03
C PHE A 223 23.55 -28.18 8.20
N PRO A 224 23.67 -28.56 6.92
CA PRO A 224 24.62 -27.92 6.03
C PRO A 224 24.29 -26.42 5.87
N ALA A 225 25.30 -25.62 5.75
CA ALA A 225 25.19 -24.19 5.45
C ALA A 225 26.18 -23.82 4.36
N VAL A 226 25.78 -22.92 3.45
CA VAL A 226 26.66 -22.33 2.44
C VAL A 226 27.01 -20.91 2.87
N LYS A 227 28.26 -20.55 2.71
CA LYS A 227 28.82 -19.21 2.98
C LYS A 227 29.27 -18.55 1.66
N PRO A 228 29.24 -17.22 1.57
CA PRO A 228 29.77 -16.54 0.40
C PRO A 228 31.26 -16.89 0.21
N PRO A 229 31.77 -16.81 -1.03
CA PRO A 229 33.18 -16.98 -1.32
C PRO A 229 34.03 -16.03 -0.48
N SER A 230 35.20 -16.53 -0.02
CA SER A 230 36.21 -15.65 0.53
C SER A 230 36.89 -14.86 -0.62
N ALA A 231 37.39 -13.67 -0.31
CA ALA A 231 38.14 -12.86 -1.28
C ALA A 231 39.38 -13.60 -1.88
N ALA A 232 39.84 -14.67 -1.20
CA ALA A 232 41.01 -15.43 -1.61
C ALA A 232 40.68 -16.54 -2.64
N ASP A 233 39.52 -17.19 -2.54
CA ASP A 233 39.25 -18.45 -3.26
C ASP A 233 38.21 -18.33 -4.37
N GLY A 234 37.38 -17.26 -4.37
CA GLY A 234 36.33 -17.02 -5.38
C GLY A 234 35.23 -18.08 -5.43
N GLN A 235 35.25 -19.10 -4.53
CA GLN A 235 34.29 -20.18 -4.47
C GLN A 235 33.52 -20.15 -3.14
N ALA A 236 32.24 -20.55 -3.19
CA ALA A 236 31.45 -20.75 -1.98
C ALA A 236 32.03 -21.85 -1.11
N SER A 237 32.06 -21.65 0.20
CA SER A 237 32.45 -22.66 1.16
C SER A 237 31.22 -23.18 1.92
N TYR A 238 31.35 -24.36 2.49
CA TYR A 238 30.27 -25.00 3.24
C TYR A 238 30.72 -25.26 4.68
N SER A 239 29.79 -25.22 5.60
CA SER A 239 29.98 -25.62 7.02
C SER A 239 28.79 -26.44 7.50
N VAL A 240 28.87 -26.95 8.70
CA VAL A 240 27.74 -27.64 9.37
C VAL A 240 27.39 -26.88 10.63
N LEU A 241 26.12 -26.46 10.69
CA LEU A 241 25.54 -25.82 11.87
C LEU A 241 24.91 -26.88 12.75
N VAL A 242 25.44 -27.06 13.98
CA VAL A 242 25.11 -28.14 14.90
C VAL A 242 24.28 -27.59 16.06
N GLY A 243 23.12 -28.18 16.30
CA GLY A 243 22.13 -27.72 17.27
C GLY A 243 21.13 -26.72 16.70
N ALA A 244 20.14 -26.34 17.50
CA ALA A 244 19.13 -25.35 17.20
C ALA A 244 18.52 -24.80 18.51
N ALA A 245 19.35 -24.23 19.38
CA ALA A 245 18.94 -23.84 20.72
C ALA A 245 18.33 -22.43 20.77
N ALA A 246 17.41 -22.21 21.69
CA ALA A 246 16.82 -20.89 21.96
C ALA A 246 17.77 -19.92 22.70
N SER A 247 18.87 -20.43 23.25
CA SER A 247 19.89 -19.65 23.95
C SER A 247 21.26 -20.35 23.88
N GLU A 248 22.34 -19.64 24.17
CA GLU A 248 23.69 -20.24 24.23
C GLU A 248 23.78 -21.32 25.31
N THR A 249 23.19 -21.10 26.47
CA THR A 249 23.14 -22.11 27.55
C THR A 249 22.40 -23.38 27.12
N GLY A 250 21.43 -23.24 26.23
CA GLY A 250 20.73 -24.38 25.62
C GLY A 250 21.63 -25.27 24.74
N LEU A 251 22.82 -24.81 24.38
CA LEU A 251 23.80 -25.58 23.58
C LEU A 251 24.72 -26.49 24.44
N ASP A 252 24.71 -26.41 25.78
CA ASP A 252 25.69 -27.14 26.60
C ASP A 252 25.57 -28.64 26.46
N ALA A 253 24.37 -29.18 26.37
CA ALA A 253 24.14 -30.59 26.08
C ALA A 253 24.62 -30.99 24.67
N VAL A 254 24.40 -30.10 23.71
CA VAL A 254 24.86 -30.28 22.31
C VAL A 254 26.39 -30.25 22.24
N LYS A 255 27.06 -29.32 22.94
CA LYS A 255 28.55 -29.28 23.05
C LYS A 255 29.10 -30.57 23.57
N THR A 256 28.54 -31.07 24.68
CA THR A 256 28.96 -32.31 25.33
C THR A 256 28.79 -33.53 24.43
N ALA A 257 27.67 -33.63 23.73
CA ALA A 257 27.41 -34.73 22.79
C ALA A 257 28.28 -34.65 21.54
N ALA A 258 28.40 -33.46 20.95
CA ALA A 258 29.13 -33.22 19.71
C ALA A 258 30.66 -33.33 19.88
N ALA A 259 31.22 -33.04 21.06
CA ALA A 259 32.65 -33.20 21.37
C ALA A 259 33.16 -34.66 21.22
N LYS A 260 32.25 -35.65 21.21
CA LYS A 260 32.58 -37.07 20.95
C LYS A 260 32.87 -37.35 19.46
N ILE A 261 32.53 -36.42 18.58
CA ILE A 261 32.68 -36.56 17.14
C ILE A 261 33.89 -35.74 16.67
N THR A 262 35.08 -36.31 16.79
CA THR A 262 36.35 -35.61 16.55
C THR A 262 36.76 -35.51 15.07
N ALA A 263 36.06 -36.19 14.17
CA ALA A 263 36.41 -36.29 12.76
C ALA A 263 36.29 -34.96 11.97
N TYR A 264 35.51 -33.98 12.48
CA TYR A 264 35.19 -32.74 11.78
C TYR A 264 35.78 -31.47 12.47
N GLY A 265 36.82 -31.64 13.26
CA GLY A 265 37.57 -30.55 13.90
C GLY A 265 36.95 -29.98 15.17
N SER A 266 37.42 -28.84 15.62
CA SER A 266 36.91 -28.14 16.78
C SER A 266 35.55 -27.47 16.49
N LEU A 267 34.62 -27.62 17.42
CA LEU A 267 33.31 -26.95 17.37
C LEU A 267 33.43 -25.56 17.99
N ASN A 268 33.12 -24.56 17.22
CA ASN A 268 33.10 -23.18 17.69
C ASN A 268 31.65 -22.73 17.92
N LEU A 269 31.45 -21.78 18.85
CA LEU A 269 30.16 -21.12 18.94
C LEU A 269 29.91 -20.34 17.65
N PHE A 270 28.80 -20.63 17.01
CA PHE A 270 28.42 -19.93 15.78
C PHE A 270 27.80 -18.59 16.12
N ASP A 271 28.38 -17.51 15.58
CA ASP A 271 27.81 -16.17 15.64
C ASP A 271 27.02 -15.88 14.36
N PRO A 272 25.68 -15.85 14.41
CA PRO A 272 24.85 -15.58 13.23
C PRO A 272 25.01 -14.15 12.68
N THR A 273 25.67 -13.26 13.41
CA THR A 273 25.93 -11.87 12.98
C THR A 273 27.31 -11.67 12.38
N ALA A 274 28.23 -12.64 12.55
CA ALA A 274 29.61 -12.50 12.11
C ALA A 274 29.84 -12.62 10.58
N GLY A 275 28.83 -13.06 9.83
CA GLY A 275 28.93 -13.19 8.39
C GLY A 275 27.66 -13.71 7.70
N ALA A 276 27.65 -13.61 6.38
CA ALA A 276 26.55 -14.13 5.58
C ALA A 276 26.59 -15.66 5.53
N TYR A 277 25.41 -16.28 5.62
CA TYR A 277 25.24 -17.72 5.39
C TYR A 277 23.82 -18.04 4.93
N LEU A 278 23.65 -19.24 4.33
CA LEU A 278 22.36 -19.85 4.06
C LEU A 278 22.36 -21.26 4.62
N ARG A 279 21.56 -21.49 5.67
CA ARG A 279 21.30 -22.84 6.20
C ARG A 279 20.38 -23.59 5.24
N ILE A 280 20.81 -24.77 4.80
CA ILE A 280 20.05 -25.60 3.86
C ILE A 280 19.09 -26.49 4.64
N VAL A 281 17.83 -26.50 4.21
CA VAL A 281 16.74 -27.24 4.83
C VAL A 281 16.10 -28.18 3.81
N ASN A 282 15.96 -29.45 4.18
CA ASN A 282 15.13 -30.39 3.40
C ASN A 282 13.67 -30.18 3.81
N ASP A 283 12.88 -29.56 2.96
CA ASP A 283 11.52 -29.09 3.23
C ASP A 283 10.48 -29.94 2.51
N HIS A 284 9.55 -30.52 3.29
CA HIS A 284 8.44 -31.32 2.75
C HIS A 284 7.14 -30.50 2.61
N THR A 285 7.15 -29.24 3.03
CA THR A 285 5.98 -28.35 2.94
C THR A 285 5.72 -27.92 1.50
N ILE A 286 6.79 -27.65 0.75
CA ILE A 286 6.70 -27.16 -0.63
C ILE A 286 6.13 -28.23 -1.58
N SER A 287 6.60 -29.45 -1.45
CA SER A 287 6.23 -30.55 -2.36
C SER A 287 5.06 -31.39 -1.88
N GLN A 288 4.77 -31.36 -0.57
CA GLN A 288 3.80 -32.24 0.14
C GLN A 288 4.00 -33.72 -0.21
N SER A 289 5.23 -34.12 -0.51
CA SER A 289 5.61 -35.46 -0.96
C SER A 289 6.77 -36.01 -0.15
N ALA A 290 7.07 -37.31 -0.30
CA ALA A 290 8.22 -37.94 0.34
C ALA A 290 9.58 -37.36 -0.14
N LYS A 291 9.64 -36.77 -1.34
CA LYS A 291 10.81 -36.05 -1.83
C LYS A 291 10.80 -34.63 -1.28
N ALA A 292 11.77 -34.29 -0.46
CA ALA A 292 11.95 -32.95 0.05
C ALA A 292 12.33 -31.97 -1.07
N GLY A 293 11.78 -30.75 -1.01
CA GLY A 293 12.34 -29.60 -1.69
C GLY A 293 13.50 -29.00 -0.90
N VAL A 294 14.18 -28.02 -1.49
CA VAL A 294 15.24 -27.27 -0.82
C VAL A 294 14.72 -25.90 -0.38
N SER A 295 14.89 -25.58 0.89
CA SER A 295 14.62 -24.26 1.44
C SER A 295 15.89 -23.70 2.10
N PHE A 296 15.97 -22.38 2.17
CA PHE A 296 17.09 -21.69 2.78
C PHE A 296 16.63 -20.83 3.95
N ALA A 297 17.35 -20.97 5.06
CA ALA A 297 17.18 -20.07 6.20
C ALA A 297 18.40 -19.14 6.30
N LEU A 298 18.15 -17.83 6.35
CA LEU A 298 19.15 -16.78 6.39
C LEU A 298 19.08 -16.00 7.72
N PRO A 299 20.18 -15.39 8.19
CA PRO A 299 20.16 -14.64 9.44
C PRO A 299 19.23 -13.42 9.35
N GLN A 300 18.80 -12.93 10.53
CA GLN A 300 17.93 -11.76 10.63
C GLN A 300 18.58 -10.46 10.12
N GLU A 301 19.91 -10.43 10.03
CA GLU A 301 20.68 -9.26 9.57
C GLU A 301 21.95 -9.72 8.81
N GLY A 302 22.54 -8.83 8.02
CA GLY A 302 23.87 -9.03 7.42
C GLY A 302 23.90 -9.84 6.12
N THR A 303 22.90 -10.67 5.83
CA THR A 303 22.86 -11.48 4.60
C THR A 303 21.87 -10.93 3.59
N LYS A 304 22.32 -10.80 2.34
CA LYS A 304 21.50 -10.47 1.19
C LYS A 304 21.63 -11.57 0.15
N VAL A 305 20.53 -12.29 -0.05
CA VAL A 305 20.44 -13.34 -1.07
C VAL A 305 19.91 -12.74 -2.36
N TRP A 306 20.58 -13.03 -3.45
CA TRP A 306 20.18 -12.62 -4.78
C TRP A 306 19.61 -13.81 -5.54
N VAL A 307 18.39 -13.66 -6.07
CA VAL A 307 17.70 -14.73 -6.79
C VAL A 307 17.22 -14.19 -8.13
N SER A 308 17.72 -14.76 -9.21
CA SER A 308 17.31 -14.43 -10.59
C SER A 308 16.88 -15.67 -11.36
N ALA A 309 16.18 -15.44 -12.47
CA ALA A 309 15.84 -16.55 -13.37
C ALA A 309 17.11 -17.10 -14.04
N ALA A 310 17.28 -18.40 -14.05
CA ALA A 310 18.34 -19.05 -14.78
C ALA A 310 18.15 -18.95 -16.30
N GLY A 311 19.26 -18.89 -17.04
CA GLY A 311 19.24 -18.90 -18.51
C GLY A 311 18.82 -17.59 -19.19
N GLY A 312 18.75 -16.46 -18.47
CA GLY A 312 18.54 -15.14 -19.08
C GLY A 312 17.25 -14.41 -18.64
N PRO A 313 16.61 -13.62 -19.52
CA PRO A 313 15.58 -12.65 -19.14
C PRO A 313 14.22 -13.23 -18.72
N GLY A 314 14.18 -14.49 -18.30
CA GLY A 314 12.98 -15.12 -17.72
C GLY A 314 12.49 -14.39 -16.45
N GLY A 315 11.24 -14.58 -16.13
CA GLY A 315 10.67 -14.02 -14.90
C GLY A 315 10.84 -14.97 -13.72
N VAL A 316 10.87 -14.38 -12.53
CA VAL A 316 10.86 -15.09 -11.24
C VAL A 316 9.45 -15.02 -10.66
N LYS A 317 8.85 -16.18 -10.39
CA LYS A 317 7.53 -16.30 -9.80
C LYS A 317 7.65 -16.26 -8.28
N LEU A 318 6.82 -15.44 -7.61
CA LEU A 318 6.68 -15.36 -6.16
C LEU A 318 5.28 -15.85 -5.76
N THR A 319 5.24 -16.95 -5.03
CA THR A 319 3.99 -17.64 -4.67
C THR A 319 3.14 -16.83 -3.70
N GLU A 320 3.72 -16.28 -2.63
CA GLU A 320 3.02 -15.56 -1.56
C GLU A 320 2.41 -14.23 -2.04
N ARG A 321 2.84 -13.74 -3.20
CA ARG A 321 2.24 -12.54 -3.82
C ARG A 321 1.34 -12.91 -4.99
N TYR A 322 0.29 -13.67 -4.73
CA TYR A 322 -0.73 -14.10 -5.70
C TYR A 322 -0.17 -14.88 -6.90
N ASN A 323 0.91 -15.64 -6.73
CA ASN A 323 1.60 -16.36 -7.80
C ASN A 323 2.05 -15.45 -8.96
N ARG A 324 2.39 -14.20 -8.68
CA ARG A 324 2.84 -13.25 -9.70
C ARG A 324 4.27 -13.55 -10.15
N THR A 325 4.54 -13.30 -11.44
CA THR A 325 5.87 -13.40 -12.04
C THR A 325 6.43 -12.00 -12.29
N TYR A 326 7.69 -11.80 -11.94
CA TYR A 326 8.36 -10.51 -11.99
C TYR A 326 9.61 -10.56 -12.86
N ARG A 327 9.90 -9.47 -13.56
CA ARG A 327 11.19 -9.26 -14.25
C ARG A 327 12.30 -9.00 -13.23
N GLY A 328 13.56 -9.07 -13.71
CA GLY A 328 14.74 -8.79 -12.90
C GLY A 328 15.03 -9.87 -11.88
N ALA A 329 15.45 -9.47 -10.69
CA ALA A 329 15.84 -10.38 -9.63
C ALA A 329 15.20 -10.00 -8.30
N PHE A 330 15.28 -10.91 -7.34
CA PHE A 330 14.86 -10.65 -5.96
C PHE A 330 16.08 -10.58 -5.03
N GLU A 331 16.14 -9.54 -4.19
CA GLU A 331 16.96 -9.53 -2.99
C GLU A 331 16.11 -9.99 -1.81
N ILE A 332 16.52 -11.08 -1.18
CA ILE A 332 15.91 -11.62 0.04
C ILE A 332 16.86 -11.33 1.19
N SER A 333 16.37 -10.68 2.23
CA SER A 333 17.19 -10.28 3.38
C SER A 333 16.36 -10.17 4.66
N GLY A 334 17.02 -10.03 5.80
CA GLY A 334 16.36 -9.58 7.03
C GLY A 334 16.35 -8.06 7.09
N PHE A 335 15.21 -7.47 7.45
CA PHE A 335 15.06 -6.04 7.70
C PHE A 335 14.09 -5.82 8.85
N ASN A 336 14.50 -5.05 9.88
CA ASN A 336 13.74 -4.86 11.11
C ASN A 336 13.26 -6.22 11.72
N LYS A 337 14.15 -7.21 11.70
CA LYS A 337 13.91 -8.58 12.19
C LYS A 337 12.77 -9.34 11.49
N ARG A 338 12.38 -8.91 10.30
CA ARG A 338 11.40 -9.58 9.43
C ARG A 338 12.01 -9.86 8.07
N LEU A 339 11.43 -10.81 7.36
CA LEU A 339 11.83 -11.12 6.00
C LEU A 339 11.48 -9.95 5.08
N ALA A 340 12.48 -9.42 4.38
CA ALA A 340 12.30 -8.45 3.32
C ALA A 340 12.47 -9.12 1.96
N VAL A 341 11.56 -8.84 1.04
CA VAL A 341 11.54 -9.36 -0.34
C VAL A 341 11.47 -8.16 -1.27
N ILE A 342 12.58 -7.85 -1.90
CA ILE A 342 12.74 -6.68 -2.77
C ILE A 342 12.94 -7.16 -4.20
N ASN A 343 12.09 -6.75 -5.12
CA ASN A 343 12.30 -6.98 -6.53
C ASN A 343 13.15 -5.83 -7.11
N GLU A 344 14.26 -6.15 -7.74
CA GLU A 344 15.15 -5.21 -8.42
C GLU A 344 15.19 -5.50 -9.91
N LEU A 345 14.92 -4.48 -10.73
CA LEU A 345 14.82 -4.63 -12.18
C LEU A 345 15.17 -3.30 -12.87
N PRO A 346 15.47 -3.32 -14.21
CA PRO A 346 15.66 -2.11 -14.98
C PRO A 346 14.46 -1.16 -14.85
N PHE A 347 14.75 0.12 -14.64
CA PHE A 347 13.73 1.12 -14.28
C PHE A 347 12.61 1.25 -15.31
N GLU A 348 12.95 1.27 -16.60
CA GLU A 348 11.92 1.36 -17.65
C GLU A 348 11.04 0.09 -17.70
N GLN A 349 11.58 -1.08 -17.40
CA GLN A 349 10.80 -2.33 -17.35
C GLN A 349 9.83 -2.37 -16.14
N TYR A 350 10.15 -1.69 -15.04
CA TYR A 350 9.20 -1.48 -13.95
C TYR A 350 7.96 -0.71 -14.43
N LEU A 351 8.16 0.32 -15.27
CA LEU A 351 7.07 1.14 -15.79
C LEU A 351 6.13 0.37 -16.72
N TYR A 352 6.60 -0.69 -17.42
CA TYR A 352 5.73 -1.55 -18.23
C TYR A 352 4.58 -2.13 -17.40
N SER A 353 4.91 -2.63 -16.21
CA SER A 353 3.93 -3.17 -15.27
C SER A 353 3.09 -2.08 -14.60
N VAL A 354 3.69 -0.95 -14.24
CA VAL A 354 2.98 0.15 -13.58
C VAL A 354 1.92 0.74 -14.49
N VAL A 355 2.27 1.12 -15.71
CA VAL A 355 1.30 1.73 -16.64
C VAL A 355 0.14 0.77 -16.94
N GLY A 356 0.45 -0.54 -17.10
CA GLY A 356 -0.58 -1.57 -17.30
C GLY A 356 -1.41 -1.89 -16.07
N GLY A 357 -0.90 -1.59 -14.87
CA GLY A 357 -1.64 -1.70 -13.61
C GLY A 357 -2.50 -0.49 -13.29
N GLU A 358 -2.12 0.67 -13.79
CA GLU A 358 -2.78 1.96 -13.53
C GLU A 358 -3.87 2.29 -14.57
N MET A 359 -3.65 1.95 -15.83
CA MET A 359 -4.58 2.26 -16.92
C MET A 359 -4.85 1.04 -17.81
N PRO A 360 -6.10 0.84 -18.28
CA PRO A 360 -6.42 -0.17 -19.29
C PRO A 360 -5.62 0.05 -20.57
N ALA A 361 -5.02 -1.01 -21.10
CA ALA A 361 -4.21 -0.95 -22.33
C ALA A 361 -5.00 -0.53 -23.59
N SER A 362 -6.34 -0.64 -23.54
CA SER A 362 -7.24 -0.21 -24.62
C SER A 362 -7.48 1.31 -24.66
N TRP A 363 -6.92 2.07 -23.72
CA TRP A 363 -7.07 3.53 -23.71
C TRP A 363 -6.16 4.17 -24.76
N PRO A 364 -6.45 5.43 -25.17
CA PRO A 364 -5.65 6.15 -26.17
C PRO A 364 -4.17 6.21 -25.81
N ALA A 365 -3.30 6.03 -26.79
CA ALA A 365 -1.84 6.01 -26.59
C ALA A 365 -1.31 7.27 -25.88
N GLU A 366 -1.89 8.44 -26.14
CA GLU A 366 -1.46 9.70 -25.52
C GLU A 366 -1.77 9.72 -23.99
N SER A 367 -2.86 9.10 -23.54
CA SER A 367 -3.13 8.96 -22.12
C SER A 367 -2.15 7.99 -21.45
N LEU A 368 -1.78 6.88 -22.12
CA LEU A 368 -0.79 5.92 -21.63
C LEU A 368 0.61 6.53 -21.55
N LYS A 369 0.99 7.36 -22.55
CA LYS A 369 2.25 8.11 -22.53
C LYS A 369 2.28 9.13 -21.38
N ALA A 370 1.19 9.87 -21.15
CA ALA A 370 1.08 10.79 -20.02
C ALA A 370 1.27 10.06 -18.68
N GLN A 371 0.62 8.89 -18.52
CA GLN A 371 0.80 8.05 -17.33
C GLN A 371 2.24 7.55 -17.17
N ALA A 372 2.90 7.16 -18.26
CA ALA A 372 4.29 6.69 -18.22
C ALA A 372 5.25 7.78 -17.73
N VAL A 373 5.13 9.01 -18.24
CA VAL A 373 5.93 10.16 -17.79
C VAL A 373 5.63 10.52 -16.34
N ALA A 374 4.35 10.52 -15.93
CA ALA A 374 3.96 10.80 -14.56
C ALA A 374 4.51 9.74 -13.60
N ALA A 375 4.35 8.46 -13.92
CA ALA A 375 4.84 7.34 -13.10
C ALA A 375 6.37 7.33 -12.97
N ARG A 376 7.08 7.61 -14.05
CA ARG A 376 8.54 7.75 -14.06
C ARG A 376 9.01 8.89 -13.17
N THR A 377 8.39 10.06 -13.30
CA THR A 377 8.71 11.25 -12.52
C THR A 377 8.47 11.00 -11.03
N TYR A 378 7.32 10.40 -10.68
CA TYR A 378 6.98 10.03 -9.31
C TYR A 378 8.01 9.07 -8.69
N ALA A 379 8.35 8.00 -9.39
CA ALA A 379 9.29 7.00 -8.87
C ALA A 379 10.70 7.59 -8.64
N LEU A 380 11.18 8.45 -9.54
CA LEU A 380 12.46 9.17 -9.37
C LEU A 380 12.41 10.18 -8.22
N TYR A 381 11.30 10.90 -8.09
CA TYR A 381 11.10 11.86 -6.99
C TYR A 381 11.15 11.17 -5.61
N GLN A 382 10.61 9.95 -5.48
CA GLN A 382 10.59 9.22 -4.23
C GLN A 382 12.00 8.84 -3.73
N GLY A 383 12.98 8.66 -4.63
CA GLY A 383 14.30 8.18 -4.25
C GLY A 383 14.20 6.89 -3.41
N PHE A 384 15.06 6.70 -2.41
CA PHE A 384 14.94 5.60 -1.44
C PHE A 384 13.89 5.89 -0.35
N GLY A 385 12.67 6.21 -0.75
CA GLY A 385 11.57 6.56 0.14
C GLY A 385 11.24 5.51 1.19
N PHE A 386 11.60 4.24 0.96
CA PHE A 386 11.36 3.10 1.85
C PHE A 386 12.65 2.49 2.41
N LYS A 387 13.70 3.29 2.66
CA LYS A 387 14.99 2.87 3.23
C LYS A 387 15.79 1.94 2.31
N ILE A 388 15.35 0.68 2.15
CA ILE A 388 15.99 -0.34 1.30
C ILE A 388 15.33 -0.49 -0.07
N ALA A 389 14.25 0.25 -0.32
CA ALA A 389 13.52 0.27 -1.60
C ALA A 389 13.12 1.69 -1.97
N HIS A 390 12.92 1.95 -3.26
CA HIS A 390 12.42 3.21 -3.76
C HIS A 390 10.91 3.33 -3.56
N VAL A 391 10.18 2.28 -3.90
CA VAL A 391 8.72 2.20 -3.92
C VAL A 391 8.24 0.86 -3.38
N VAL A 392 6.93 0.75 -3.16
CA VAL A 392 6.23 -0.50 -2.83
C VAL A 392 5.28 -0.89 -3.96
N ASP A 393 4.86 -2.17 -4.01
CA ASP A 393 4.05 -2.74 -5.10
C ASP A 393 2.53 -2.46 -5.00
N SER A 394 2.13 -1.49 -4.19
CA SER A 394 0.73 -1.16 -3.91
C SER A 394 0.42 0.30 -4.18
N VAL A 395 -0.87 0.65 -4.11
CA VAL A 395 -1.38 2.04 -4.24
C VAL A 395 -0.79 3.05 -3.24
N LEU A 396 -0.01 2.60 -2.27
CA LEU A 396 0.78 3.49 -1.41
C LEU A 396 1.91 4.18 -2.19
N SER A 397 2.39 3.54 -3.26
CA SER A 397 3.29 4.11 -4.27
C SER A 397 2.62 4.08 -5.64
N GLN A 398 2.67 2.94 -6.34
CA GLN A 398 2.08 2.72 -7.66
C GLN A 398 1.70 1.25 -7.82
N ALA A 399 0.65 0.94 -8.58
CA ALA A 399 0.24 -0.43 -8.84
C ALA A 399 1.32 -1.17 -9.63
N TYR A 400 1.95 -2.17 -8.99
CA TYR A 400 2.99 -2.99 -9.60
C TYR A 400 2.65 -4.47 -9.47
N GLY A 401 2.20 -5.08 -10.54
CA GLY A 401 1.70 -6.46 -10.56
C GLY A 401 2.62 -7.48 -11.24
N GLY A 402 3.84 -7.08 -11.61
CA GLY A 402 4.77 -7.92 -12.38
C GLY A 402 4.37 -8.08 -13.84
N ILE A 403 4.91 -9.09 -14.52
CA ILE A 403 4.75 -9.33 -15.96
C ILE A 403 3.28 -9.47 -16.39
N GLY A 404 2.43 -9.99 -15.51
CA GLY A 404 1.00 -10.18 -15.81
C GLY A 404 0.23 -8.88 -16.13
N TYR A 405 0.74 -7.74 -15.71
CA TYR A 405 0.15 -6.42 -15.97
C TYR A 405 0.67 -5.79 -17.26
N GLU A 406 1.77 -6.26 -17.80
CA GLU A 406 2.37 -5.72 -19.01
C GLU A 406 1.51 -6.04 -20.24
N LYS A 407 1.32 -5.05 -21.11
CA LYS A 407 0.63 -5.15 -22.38
C LYS A 407 1.43 -4.45 -23.47
N GLU A 408 1.32 -4.88 -24.69
CA GLU A 408 2.05 -4.31 -25.82
C GLU A 408 1.87 -2.77 -25.92
N GLN A 409 0.63 -2.29 -25.76
CA GLN A 409 0.32 -0.86 -25.83
C GLN A 409 0.96 -0.06 -24.70
N THR A 410 0.99 -0.61 -23.47
CA THR A 410 1.61 0.06 -22.32
C THR A 410 3.14 0.04 -22.42
N ILE A 411 3.74 -1.04 -22.92
CA ILE A 411 5.18 -1.10 -23.24
C ILE A 411 5.54 -0.06 -24.29
N ALA A 412 4.79 0.01 -25.39
CA ALA A 412 5.03 0.99 -26.46
C ALA A 412 4.93 2.45 -25.95
N ALA A 413 4.00 2.75 -25.05
CA ALA A 413 3.87 4.09 -24.46
C ALA A 413 5.07 4.46 -23.57
N VAL A 414 5.57 3.53 -22.77
CA VAL A 414 6.77 3.72 -21.95
C VAL A 414 7.99 3.93 -22.82
N ASP A 415 8.19 3.08 -23.84
CA ASP A 415 9.35 3.18 -24.74
C ASP A 415 9.36 4.46 -25.55
N ALA A 416 8.18 4.91 -26.02
CA ALA A 416 8.03 6.17 -26.75
C ALA A 416 8.37 7.42 -25.91
N THR A 417 8.25 7.32 -24.58
CA THR A 417 8.54 8.40 -23.61
C THR A 417 9.76 8.13 -22.74
N LYS A 418 10.60 7.17 -23.14
CA LYS A 418 11.76 6.74 -22.35
C LYS A 418 12.64 7.90 -21.92
N GLY A 419 12.93 7.99 -20.63
CA GLY A 419 13.76 9.01 -20.00
C GLY A 419 13.07 10.37 -19.81
N GLU A 420 11.81 10.56 -20.26
CA GLU A 420 11.09 11.82 -20.08
C GLU A 420 10.52 11.96 -18.67
N VAL A 421 10.77 13.12 -18.05
CA VAL A 421 10.31 13.49 -16.70
C VAL A 421 9.79 14.91 -16.65
N MET A 422 8.99 15.21 -15.63
CA MET A 422 8.50 16.56 -15.38
C MET A 422 9.31 17.28 -14.32
N LEU A 423 9.65 18.52 -14.62
CA LEU A 423 10.40 19.41 -13.74
C LEU A 423 9.59 20.70 -13.48
N HIS A 424 9.63 21.18 -12.23
CA HIS A 424 9.19 22.51 -11.87
C HIS A 424 10.40 23.30 -11.37
N LYS A 425 10.72 24.42 -12.02
CA LYS A 425 11.91 25.23 -11.73
C LYS A 425 13.20 24.39 -11.69
N GLY A 426 13.35 23.47 -12.65
CA GLY A 426 14.52 22.60 -12.78
C GLY A 426 14.64 21.44 -11.77
N LYS A 427 13.62 21.18 -10.96
CA LYS A 427 13.59 20.08 -10.00
C LYS A 427 12.47 19.09 -10.33
N LEU A 428 12.70 17.80 -10.08
CA LEU A 428 11.66 16.77 -10.19
C LEU A 428 10.45 17.16 -9.35
N ILE A 429 9.26 16.91 -9.88
CA ILE A 429 7.99 17.09 -9.16
C ILE A 429 7.52 15.78 -8.54
N GLU A 430 6.74 15.86 -7.48
CA GLU A 430 5.93 14.74 -7.02
C GLU A 430 4.72 14.61 -7.95
N ALA A 431 4.87 13.81 -9.01
CA ALA A 431 3.87 13.67 -10.07
C ALA A 431 2.73 12.73 -9.63
N LEU A 432 1.87 13.23 -8.77
CA LEU A 432 0.73 12.49 -8.22
C LEU A 432 -0.37 12.32 -9.26
N PHE A 433 -1.06 11.19 -9.22
CA PHE A 433 -2.20 10.88 -10.09
C PHE A 433 -3.25 10.05 -9.34
N SER A 434 -4.46 10.05 -9.84
CA SER A 434 -5.57 9.28 -9.29
C SER A 434 -6.57 8.87 -10.39
N SER A 435 -7.40 7.88 -10.13
CA SER A 435 -8.33 7.34 -11.11
C SER A 435 -9.27 8.43 -11.69
N SER A 436 -9.96 9.16 -10.81
CA SER A 436 -10.89 10.23 -11.25
C SER A 436 -10.84 11.42 -10.31
N ALA A 437 -10.73 12.61 -10.87
CA ALA A 437 -10.83 13.88 -10.14
C ALA A 437 -12.29 14.24 -9.79
N GLY A 438 -13.28 13.62 -10.46
CA GLY A 438 -14.70 13.85 -10.20
C GLY A 438 -15.19 15.21 -10.68
N GLY A 439 -14.66 15.74 -11.80
CA GLY A 439 -15.02 17.02 -12.40
C GLY A 439 -14.03 18.16 -12.14
N ALA A 440 -13.18 18.05 -11.11
CA ALA A 440 -12.07 18.99 -10.88
C ALA A 440 -10.99 18.37 -10.02
N THR A 441 -9.71 18.60 -10.35
CA THR A 441 -8.59 18.18 -9.51
C THR A 441 -8.57 18.95 -8.20
N ALA A 442 -7.99 18.39 -7.18
CA ALA A 442 -7.80 19.06 -5.90
C ALA A 442 -6.53 19.94 -5.92
N ASP A 443 -6.59 21.09 -5.26
CA ASP A 443 -5.38 21.74 -4.76
C ASP A 443 -4.74 20.88 -3.66
N ALA A 444 -3.42 20.77 -3.64
CA ALA A 444 -2.72 19.97 -2.65
C ALA A 444 -3.06 20.38 -1.20
N ALA A 445 -3.31 21.67 -0.96
CA ALA A 445 -3.71 22.18 0.35
C ALA A 445 -5.08 21.65 0.81
N GLU A 446 -5.99 21.34 -0.11
CA GLU A 446 -7.31 20.77 0.22
C GLU A 446 -7.23 19.32 0.73
N ILE A 447 -6.13 18.63 0.45
CA ILE A 447 -5.93 17.20 0.75
C ILE A 447 -4.96 17.01 1.91
N TRP A 448 -3.83 17.72 1.91
CA TRP A 448 -2.77 17.55 2.92
C TRP A 448 -2.49 18.79 3.77
N GLY A 449 -3.17 19.91 3.50
CA GLY A 449 -3.05 21.14 4.28
C GLY A 449 -1.94 22.10 3.83
N ASN A 450 -1.04 21.67 2.92
CA ASN A 450 0.06 22.49 2.43
C ASN A 450 -0.07 22.72 0.91
N PRO A 451 0.07 23.96 0.42
CA PRO A 451 0.03 24.26 -1.01
C PRO A 451 1.29 23.76 -1.71
N VAL A 452 1.13 23.26 -2.94
CA VAL A 452 2.20 22.86 -3.84
C VAL A 452 2.00 23.56 -5.18
N ALA A 453 2.95 24.36 -5.60
CA ALA A 453 2.79 25.33 -6.70
C ALA A 453 2.40 24.69 -8.06
N TYR A 454 2.75 23.43 -8.30
CA TYR A 454 2.41 22.70 -9.52
C TYR A 454 1.22 21.74 -9.36
N LEU A 455 0.60 21.65 -8.18
CA LEU A 455 -0.55 20.79 -7.88
C LEU A 455 -1.75 21.67 -7.48
N THR A 456 -2.34 22.32 -8.46
CA THR A 456 -3.48 23.22 -8.29
C THR A 456 -4.75 22.62 -8.87
N SER A 457 -5.90 23.14 -8.48
CA SER A 457 -7.18 22.70 -9.00
C SER A 457 -7.39 23.14 -10.45
N VAL A 458 -7.71 22.18 -11.33
CA VAL A 458 -8.14 22.41 -12.71
C VAL A 458 -9.40 21.61 -13.02
N PRO A 459 -10.27 22.06 -13.94
CA PRO A 459 -11.42 21.25 -14.40
C PRO A 459 -10.94 19.91 -14.97
N SER A 460 -11.75 18.85 -14.88
CA SER A 460 -11.40 17.52 -15.40
C SER A 460 -12.67 16.84 -15.93
N SER A 461 -12.69 16.53 -17.21
CA SER A 461 -13.82 15.87 -17.88
C SER A 461 -13.72 14.36 -17.71
N ASP A 462 -14.15 13.87 -16.55
CA ASP A 462 -14.06 12.45 -16.18
C ASP A 462 -15.34 11.66 -16.53
N GLU A 463 -16.37 12.33 -17.04
CA GLU A 463 -17.71 11.78 -17.34
C GLU A 463 -17.68 10.66 -18.38
N VAL A 464 -16.60 10.57 -19.16
CA VAL A 464 -16.37 9.47 -20.10
C VAL A 464 -16.40 8.09 -19.39
N SER A 465 -16.10 8.06 -18.09
CA SER A 465 -16.19 6.85 -17.24
C SER A 465 -17.62 6.34 -17.03
N GLU A 466 -18.64 7.15 -17.28
CA GLU A 466 -20.05 6.81 -17.14
C GLU A 466 -20.67 6.28 -18.41
N LYS A 467 -19.96 6.34 -19.53
CA LYS A 467 -20.47 5.90 -20.83
C LYS A 467 -20.79 4.41 -20.84
N GLY A 468 -22.05 4.08 -21.14
CA GLY A 468 -22.52 2.69 -21.21
C GLY A 468 -22.91 2.07 -19.86
N LEU A 469 -22.84 2.82 -18.75
CA LEU A 469 -23.33 2.35 -17.47
C LEU A 469 -24.86 2.40 -17.39
N TYR A 470 -25.43 1.53 -16.54
CA TYR A 470 -26.86 1.51 -16.28
C TYR A 470 -27.29 2.71 -15.44
N ASN A 471 -28.48 3.24 -15.75
CA ASN A 471 -29.20 4.12 -14.84
C ASN A 471 -29.94 3.32 -13.77
N TRP A 472 -30.12 3.94 -12.63
CA TRP A 472 -30.83 3.42 -11.48
C TRP A 472 -31.78 4.48 -10.96
N TYR A 473 -32.91 4.03 -10.38
CA TYR A 473 -33.81 4.89 -9.65
C TYR A 473 -33.71 4.56 -8.15
N ARG A 474 -33.53 5.59 -7.33
CA ARG A 474 -33.85 5.48 -5.90
C ARG A 474 -35.32 5.55 -5.78
N VAL A 475 -35.92 4.57 -5.12
CA VAL A 475 -37.36 4.43 -5.00
C VAL A 475 -37.81 4.35 -3.55
N ALA A 476 -39.02 4.84 -3.29
CA ALA A 476 -39.76 4.55 -2.08
C ALA A 476 -40.64 3.32 -2.32
N LEU A 477 -40.53 2.37 -1.39
CA LEU A 477 -41.31 1.13 -1.41
C LEU A 477 -42.65 1.31 -0.69
N PRO A 478 -43.64 0.43 -0.92
CA PRO A 478 -44.91 0.47 -0.21
C PRO A 478 -44.80 0.38 1.32
N ASP A 479 -43.72 -0.25 1.82
CA ASP A 479 -43.41 -0.37 3.25
C ASP A 479 -42.53 0.76 3.79
N SER A 480 -42.44 1.86 3.06
CA SER A 480 -41.65 3.06 3.38
C SER A 480 -40.11 2.89 3.38
N ARG A 481 -39.58 1.72 3.11
CA ARG A 481 -38.14 1.55 2.89
C ARG A 481 -37.72 2.23 1.57
N THR A 482 -36.45 2.55 1.46
CA THR A 482 -35.85 3.10 0.24
C THR A 482 -34.73 2.21 -0.25
N GLY A 483 -34.47 2.27 -1.55
CA GLY A 483 -33.33 1.60 -2.17
C GLY A 483 -33.25 1.93 -3.65
N TYR A 484 -32.29 1.32 -4.32
CA TYR A 484 -32.04 1.52 -5.73
C TYR A 484 -32.47 0.31 -6.54
N ILE A 485 -33.17 0.55 -7.64
CA ILE A 485 -33.54 -0.44 -8.63
C ILE A 485 -33.08 0.01 -10.01
N ARG A 486 -32.54 -0.92 -10.81
CA ARG A 486 -32.05 -0.61 -12.13
C ARG A 486 -33.17 -0.22 -13.09
N GLU A 487 -32.98 0.81 -13.92
CA GLU A 487 -33.98 1.43 -14.78
C GLU A 487 -34.66 0.41 -15.72
N ASP A 488 -33.91 -0.53 -16.27
CA ASP A 488 -34.41 -1.56 -17.17
C ASP A 488 -35.39 -2.57 -16.52
N LEU A 489 -35.42 -2.65 -15.18
CA LEU A 489 -36.34 -3.48 -14.39
C LEU A 489 -37.67 -2.76 -14.08
N LEU A 490 -37.83 -1.50 -14.52
CA LEU A 490 -39.00 -0.67 -14.25
C LEU A 490 -39.67 -0.25 -15.55
N ALA A 491 -40.99 -0.11 -15.48
CA ALA A 491 -41.84 0.45 -16.54
C ALA A 491 -42.60 1.68 -16.01
N PRO A 492 -42.69 2.78 -16.77
CA PRO A 492 -43.50 3.93 -16.39
C PRO A 492 -44.99 3.55 -16.37
N THR A 493 -45.69 3.99 -15.33
CA THR A 493 -47.15 3.77 -15.21
C THR A 493 -47.98 4.93 -15.76
N GLY A 494 -47.33 6.07 -16.06
CA GLY A 494 -48.03 7.32 -16.37
C GLY A 494 -48.70 7.99 -15.16
N SER A 495 -48.67 7.35 -14.00
CA SER A 495 -49.26 7.87 -12.76
C SER A 495 -48.21 8.63 -11.93
N LYS A 496 -48.72 9.58 -11.13
CA LYS A 496 -47.90 10.29 -10.13
C LYS A 496 -48.49 10.09 -8.74
N THR A 497 -47.65 10.21 -7.72
CA THR A 497 -48.10 10.30 -6.32
C THR A 497 -48.85 11.62 -6.11
N LEU A 498 -49.51 11.75 -4.97
CA LEU A 498 -50.15 13.03 -4.58
C LEU A 498 -49.16 14.19 -4.49
N THR A 499 -47.88 13.89 -4.26
CA THR A 499 -46.80 14.86 -4.21
C THR A 499 -46.11 15.10 -5.55
N GLY A 500 -46.62 14.50 -6.65
CA GLY A 500 -46.13 14.72 -8.01
C GLY A 500 -44.94 13.82 -8.43
N LEU A 501 -44.51 12.87 -7.59
CA LEU A 501 -43.43 11.90 -7.93
C LEU A 501 -43.96 10.88 -8.95
N ASP A 502 -43.09 10.51 -9.90
CA ASP A 502 -43.40 9.47 -10.87
C ASP A 502 -43.55 8.10 -10.19
N VAL A 503 -44.57 7.35 -10.60
CA VAL A 503 -44.80 5.98 -10.16
C VAL A 503 -44.38 5.03 -11.27
N MET A 504 -43.53 4.08 -10.94
CA MET A 504 -43.09 3.02 -11.85
C MET A 504 -43.54 1.66 -11.37
N SER A 505 -43.69 0.72 -12.29
CA SER A 505 -44.07 -0.67 -12.00
C SER A 505 -42.90 -1.60 -12.29
N VAL A 506 -42.66 -2.57 -11.43
CA VAL A 506 -41.63 -3.61 -11.60
C VAL A 506 -42.03 -4.55 -12.74
N LYS A 507 -41.12 -4.86 -13.66
CA LYS A 507 -41.33 -5.67 -14.86
C LYS A 507 -41.17 -7.17 -14.65
N THR A 508 -40.34 -7.59 -13.70
CA THR A 508 -39.94 -8.99 -13.52
C THR A 508 -39.96 -9.40 -12.05
N ASP A 509 -40.31 -10.65 -11.78
CA ASP A 509 -40.27 -11.20 -10.43
C ASP A 509 -38.84 -11.28 -9.90
N GLY A 510 -38.69 -11.07 -8.59
CA GLY A 510 -37.39 -11.13 -7.91
C GLY A 510 -36.51 -9.92 -8.18
N ALA A 511 -37.00 -8.81 -8.74
CA ALA A 511 -36.24 -7.60 -8.99
C ALA A 511 -35.61 -7.08 -7.70
N ALA A 512 -34.27 -7.02 -7.64
CA ALA A 512 -33.54 -6.66 -6.46
C ALA A 512 -33.51 -5.13 -6.26
N VAL A 513 -33.97 -4.69 -5.08
CA VAL A 513 -33.77 -3.32 -4.59
C VAL A 513 -32.51 -3.28 -3.76
N ARG A 514 -31.54 -2.47 -4.12
CA ARG A 514 -30.20 -2.45 -3.49
C ARG A 514 -29.97 -1.19 -2.65
N PRO A 515 -29.10 -1.25 -1.63
CA PRO A 515 -28.81 -0.08 -0.79
C PRO A 515 -28.10 1.04 -1.56
N ILE A 516 -27.32 0.72 -2.60
CA ILE A 516 -26.65 1.66 -3.49
C ILE A 516 -26.87 1.24 -4.96
N PRO A 517 -26.70 2.12 -5.94
CA PRO A 517 -26.89 1.81 -7.36
C PRO A 517 -25.72 0.98 -7.91
N LEU A 518 -25.52 -0.22 -7.36
CA LEU A 518 -24.46 -1.14 -7.74
C LEU A 518 -24.82 -2.58 -7.40
N VAL A 519 -24.51 -3.51 -8.30
CA VAL A 519 -24.62 -4.95 -8.03
C VAL A 519 -23.34 -5.41 -7.32
N GLN A 520 -23.47 -5.86 -6.09
CA GLN A 520 -22.38 -6.41 -5.27
C GLN A 520 -22.78 -7.81 -4.79
N SER A 521 -21.94 -8.81 -5.05
CA SER A 521 -22.22 -10.21 -4.67
C SER A 521 -22.24 -10.43 -3.15
N SER A 522 -21.45 -9.63 -2.41
CA SER A 522 -21.34 -9.71 -0.95
C SER A 522 -22.36 -8.87 -0.18
N VAL A 523 -23.23 -8.12 -0.88
CA VAL A 523 -24.22 -7.24 -0.25
C VAL A 523 -25.62 -7.70 -0.61
N GLU A 524 -26.38 -8.11 0.41
CA GLU A 524 -27.77 -8.51 0.24
C GLU A 524 -28.64 -7.33 -0.22
N PRO A 525 -29.64 -7.57 -1.07
CA PRO A 525 -30.65 -6.58 -1.42
C PRO A 525 -31.45 -6.13 -0.19
N VAL A 526 -31.91 -4.90 -0.18
CA VAL A 526 -32.87 -4.38 0.80
C VAL A 526 -34.14 -5.22 0.78
N THR A 527 -34.59 -5.60 -0.43
CA THR A 527 -35.71 -6.52 -0.68
C THR A 527 -35.68 -6.96 -2.14
N ARG A 528 -36.57 -7.91 -2.47
CA ARG A 528 -36.88 -8.31 -3.86
C ARG A 528 -38.36 -8.03 -4.11
N LEU A 529 -38.66 -7.49 -5.26
CA LEU A 529 -40.02 -7.11 -5.66
C LEU A 529 -40.54 -8.02 -6.77
N ASN A 530 -41.84 -8.26 -6.78
CA ASN A 530 -42.50 -9.00 -7.83
C ASN A 530 -43.04 -8.08 -8.93
N THR A 531 -43.30 -8.65 -10.08
CA THR A 531 -43.92 -7.98 -11.23
C THR A 531 -45.19 -7.23 -10.79
N GLY A 532 -45.39 -6.04 -11.31
CA GLY A 532 -46.56 -5.19 -11.00
C GLY A 532 -46.41 -4.37 -9.71
N THR A 533 -45.39 -4.63 -8.85
CA THR A 533 -45.18 -3.81 -7.65
C THR A 533 -44.92 -2.36 -8.05
N ARG A 534 -45.70 -1.43 -7.49
CA ARG A 534 -45.57 0.02 -7.74
C ARG A 534 -44.59 0.65 -6.77
N VAL A 535 -43.70 1.50 -7.28
CA VAL A 535 -42.70 2.24 -6.50
C VAL A 535 -42.72 3.71 -6.91
N ALA A 536 -42.51 4.61 -5.95
CA ALA A 536 -42.37 6.04 -6.24
C ALA A 536 -40.88 6.39 -6.47
N VAL A 537 -40.60 7.12 -7.53
CA VAL A 537 -39.23 7.54 -7.87
C VAL A 537 -38.84 8.76 -7.05
N LEU A 538 -37.76 8.66 -6.30
CA LEU A 538 -37.20 9.74 -5.48
C LEU A 538 -36.09 10.50 -6.22
N GLU A 539 -35.20 9.77 -6.89
CA GLU A 539 -34.08 10.35 -7.67
C GLU A 539 -33.63 9.38 -8.76
N LYS A 540 -32.99 9.89 -9.80
CA LYS A 540 -32.28 9.11 -10.80
C LYS A 540 -30.77 9.20 -10.51
N ALA A 541 -30.06 8.08 -10.61
CA ALA A 541 -28.63 7.99 -10.41
C ALA A 541 -27.99 7.13 -11.50
N VAL A 542 -26.74 7.40 -11.85
CA VAL A 542 -25.92 6.50 -12.65
C VAL A 542 -25.40 5.37 -11.74
N GLN A 543 -25.16 4.19 -12.28
CA GLN A 543 -24.48 3.12 -11.58
C GLN A 543 -23.22 3.65 -10.90
N SER A 544 -23.04 3.36 -9.61
CA SER A 544 -21.84 3.81 -8.87
C SER A 544 -20.57 3.35 -9.57
N ASN A 545 -19.70 4.30 -9.85
CA ASN A 545 -18.48 4.13 -10.61
C ASN A 545 -17.36 5.03 -10.04
N GLU A 546 -16.30 5.28 -10.80
CA GLU A 546 -15.19 6.11 -10.38
C GLU A 546 -15.48 7.62 -10.52
N MET A 547 -16.41 8.03 -11.39
CA MET A 547 -16.86 9.41 -11.49
C MET A 547 -17.94 9.71 -10.44
N SER A 548 -19.05 8.97 -10.45
CA SER A 548 -20.19 9.19 -9.55
C SER A 548 -20.41 7.97 -8.65
N TRP A 549 -20.60 8.21 -7.37
CA TRP A 549 -20.76 7.10 -6.43
C TRP A 549 -21.73 7.41 -5.29
N VAL A 550 -22.31 6.35 -4.76
CA VAL A 550 -23.12 6.35 -3.54
C VAL A 550 -22.50 5.38 -2.54
N ARG A 551 -22.44 5.74 -1.26
CA ARG A 551 -21.99 4.89 -0.15
C ARG A 551 -22.97 4.97 1.02
N GLY A 552 -23.09 3.87 1.75
CA GLY A 552 -24.04 3.72 2.86
C GLY A 552 -25.29 2.94 2.43
N PRO A 553 -26.41 3.04 3.17
CA PRO A 553 -26.55 3.83 4.40
C PRO A 553 -25.69 3.28 5.54
N PHE A 554 -25.12 4.18 6.33
CA PHE A 554 -24.36 3.84 7.53
C PHE A 554 -25.18 4.16 8.78
N SER A 555 -25.11 3.30 9.80
CA SER A 555 -25.67 3.61 11.11
C SER A 555 -24.75 4.55 11.90
N PRO A 556 -25.26 5.24 12.93
CA PRO A 556 -24.48 6.04 13.86
C PRO A 556 -23.29 5.29 14.46
N GLU A 557 -23.48 4.02 14.83
CA GLU A 557 -22.48 3.16 15.47
C GLU A 557 -21.38 2.76 14.47
N ALA A 558 -21.77 2.44 13.23
CA ALA A 558 -20.81 2.11 12.17
C ALA A 558 -19.88 3.29 11.87
N LEU A 559 -20.42 4.50 11.81
CA LEU A 559 -19.63 5.71 11.61
C LEU A 559 -18.75 6.03 12.82
N LEU A 560 -19.28 5.93 14.04
CA LEU A 560 -18.49 6.13 15.26
C LEU A 560 -17.30 5.18 15.31
N LYS A 561 -17.52 3.90 14.99
CA LYS A 561 -16.46 2.88 14.89
C LYS A 561 -15.44 3.25 13.82
N SER A 562 -15.87 3.74 12.67
CA SER A 562 -15.00 4.14 11.57
C SER A 562 -14.13 5.36 11.92
N MET A 563 -14.66 6.31 12.71
CA MET A 563 -13.94 7.50 13.18
C MET A 563 -12.93 7.19 14.28
N SER A 564 -13.06 6.06 14.98
CA SER A 564 -12.16 5.66 16.06
C SER A 564 -10.72 5.57 15.58
N GLY A 565 -9.79 6.26 16.28
CA GLY A 565 -8.38 6.32 15.94
C GLY A 565 -8.04 7.14 14.67
N LYS A 566 -9.03 7.82 14.06
CA LYS A 566 -8.84 8.70 12.90
C LYS A 566 -8.92 10.19 13.27
N SER A 567 -9.47 10.51 14.42
CA SER A 567 -9.54 11.87 14.97
C SER A 567 -8.64 11.98 16.19
N ALA A 568 -7.97 13.13 16.35
CA ALA A 568 -7.14 13.42 17.50
C ALA A 568 -8.00 13.54 18.79
N THR A 569 -9.25 14.01 18.63
CA THR A 569 -10.23 14.06 19.71
C THR A 569 -11.29 13.00 19.49
N ALA A 570 -11.57 12.18 20.51
CA ALA A 570 -12.60 11.14 20.41
C ALA A 570 -13.99 11.79 20.19
N VAL A 571 -14.77 11.23 19.27
CA VAL A 571 -16.18 11.60 19.08
C VAL A 571 -16.99 11.05 20.26
N ALA A 572 -17.68 11.95 20.97
CA ALA A 572 -18.48 11.58 22.12
C ALA A 572 -19.89 11.13 21.68
N GLY A 573 -20.32 9.96 22.16
CA GLY A 573 -21.68 9.42 21.94
C GLY A 573 -21.91 8.96 20.49
N PRO A 574 -23.13 8.55 20.17
CA PRO A 574 -23.52 8.16 18.83
C PRO A 574 -23.43 9.36 17.87
N VAL A 575 -23.17 9.10 16.59
CA VAL A 575 -23.22 10.14 15.55
C VAL A 575 -24.67 10.49 15.28
N THR A 576 -25.09 11.67 15.71
CA THR A 576 -26.47 12.15 15.51
C THR A 576 -26.57 13.12 14.34
N THR A 577 -25.48 13.84 14.02
CA THR A 577 -25.46 14.81 12.92
C THR A 577 -24.10 14.81 12.21
N LEU A 578 -24.15 14.96 10.89
CA LEU A 578 -22.98 15.20 10.05
C LEU A 578 -23.23 16.42 9.16
N GLU A 579 -22.36 17.41 9.28
CA GLU A 579 -22.48 18.65 8.51
C GLU A 579 -21.15 19.00 7.85
N VAL A 580 -21.23 19.41 6.58
CA VAL A 580 -20.04 19.92 5.89
C VAL A 580 -19.76 21.34 6.39
N GLY A 581 -18.66 21.51 7.13
CA GLY A 581 -18.25 22.79 7.69
C GLY A 581 -17.57 23.66 6.64
N LYS A 582 -16.66 23.09 5.83
CA LYS A 582 -15.90 23.83 4.81
C LYS A 582 -15.60 22.99 3.59
N ARG A 583 -15.60 23.64 2.42
CA ARG A 583 -15.14 23.08 1.15
C ARG A 583 -13.99 23.90 0.59
N GLY A 584 -13.09 23.24 -0.10
CA GLY A 584 -12.04 23.89 -0.90
C GLY A 584 -12.54 24.31 -2.29
N VAL A 585 -11.63 24.85 -3.09
CA VAL A 585 -11.91 25.38 -4.44
C VAL A 585 -12.39 24.30 -5.42
N SER A 586 -11.94 23.05 -5.24
CA SER A 586 -12.39 21.90 -6.04
C SER A 586 -13.76 21.36 -5.62
N GLY A 587 -14.39 21.94 -4.59
CA GLY A 587 -15.64 21.45 -4.00
C GLY A 587 -15.46 20.28 -3.00
N ARG A 588 -14.23 19.86 -2.72
CA ARG A 588 -13.93 18.81 -1.72
C ARG A 588 -14.16 19.30 -0.31
N VAL A 589 -14.63 18.41 0.56
CA VAL A 589 -14.82 18.68 1.98
C VAL A 589 -13.47 18.74 2.67
N THR A 590 -13.15 19.88 3.26
CA THR A 590 -11.93 20.12 4.03
C THR A 590 -12.19 20.16 5.53
N GLU A 591 -13.46 20.36 5.93
CA GLU A 591 -13.88 20.35 7.33
C GLU A 591 -15.26 19.70 7.45
N LEU A 592 -15.40 18.78 8.40
CA LEU A 592 -16.64 18.09 8.72
C LEU A 592 -16.99 18.34 10.20
N LEU A 593 -18.25 18.63 10.48
CA LEU A 593 -18.77 18.71 11.84
C LEU A 593 -19.54 17.42 12.17
N VAL A 594 -19.23 16.84 13.31
CA VAL A 594 -19.91 15.68 13.89
C VAL A 594 -20.55 16.13 15.19
N ASN A 595 -21.86 15.99 15.32
CA ASN A 595 -22.62 16.46 16.48
C ASN A 595 -22.32 17.94 16.79
N GLY A 596 -22.21 18.78 15.73
CA GLY A 596 -21.92 20.21 15.83
C GLY A 596 -20.46 20.57 16.17
N ARG A 597 -19.56 19.59 16.31
CA ARG A 597 -18.14 19.81 16.60
C ARG A 597 -17.28 19.37 15.43
N LYS A 598 -16.22 20.14 15.15
CA LYS A 598 -15.26 19.78 14.11
C LYS A 598 -14.60 18.42 14.40
N LEU A 599 -14.59 17.54 13.41
CA LEU A 599 -13.82 16.30 13.44
C LEU A 599 -12.35 16.63 13.21
N ASP A 600 -11.52 16.46 14.24
CA ASP A 600 -10.10 16.83 14.23
C ASP A 600 -9.26 15.71 13.58
N VAL A 601 -9.20 15.71 12.26
CA VAL A 601 -8.45 14.75 11.47
C VAL A 601 -7.06 15.28 11.10
N LYS A 602 -6.08 14.38 10.97
CA LYS A 602 -4.68 14.74 10.64
C LYS A 602 -4.58 15.54 9.34
N THR A 603 -5.31 15.13 8.31
CA THR A 603 -5.42 15.82 7.02
C THR A 603 -6.85 15.68 6.51
N PRO A 604 -7.35 16.57 5.65
CA PRO A 604 -8.68 16.44 5.06
C PRO A 604 -8.91 15.09 4.36
N ASP A 605 -7.90 14.48 3.72
CA ASP A 605 -8.03 13.16 3.09
C ASP A 605 -8.38 12.04 4.08
N THR A 606 -8.02 12.19 5.35
CA THR A 606 -8.39 11.25 6.43
C THR A 606 -9.89 11.09 6.58
N LEU A 607 -10.70 12.09 6.15
CA LEU A 607 -12.17 12.00 6.14
C LEU A 607 -12.66 10.79 5.35
N ARG A 608 -11.96 10.38 4.29
CA ARG A 608 -12.35 9.20 3.52
C ARG A 608 -12.40 7.95 4.40
N SER A 609 -11.33 7.70 5.12
CA SER A 609 -11.24 6.52 6.01
C SER A 609 -12.07 6.67 7.28
N ALA A 610 -12.25 7.88 7.79
CA ALA A 610 -13.08 8.14 8.96
C ALA A 610 -14.59 7.96 8.68
N LEU A 611 -15.01 8.06 7.42
CA LEU A 611 -16.40 7.90 7.00
C LEU A 611 -16.67 6.56 6.29
N GLY A 612 -15.97 5.50 6.67
CA GLY A 612 -16.23 4.15 6.14
C GLY A 612 -15.57 3.86 4.79
N GLY A 613 -14.50 4.57 4.41
CA GLY A 613 -13.74 4.31 3.19
C GLY A 613 -14.40 4.96 1.96
N LEU A 614 -14.72 6.25 2.03
CA LEU A 614 -15.26 6.98 0.88
C LEU A 614 -14.24 7.06 -0.28
N PRO A 615 -14.70 6.97 -1.53
CA PRO A 615 -13.81 7.03 -2.70
C PRO A 615 -13.05 8.35 -2.83
N SER A 616 -13.65 9.48 -2.45
CA SER A 616 -13.03 10.80 -2.47
C SER A 616 -13.56 11.68 -1.33
N THR A 617 -12.99 12.87 -1.16
CA THR A 617 -13.50 13.91 -0.24
C THR A 617 -14.51 14.85 -0.92
N ARG A 618 -14.87 14.63 -2.18
CA ARG A 618 -15.87 15.42 -2.91
C ARG A 618 -17.24 14.77 -2.79
N PHE A 619 -17.89 14.97 -1.65
CA PHE A 619 -19.16 14.32 -1.33
C PHE A 619 -20.19 15.28 -0.71
N GLN A 620 -21.44 14.83 -0.71
CA GLN A 620 -22.54 15.38 0.05
C GLN A 620 -23.03 14.34 1.06
N VAL A 621 -23.59 14.80 2.17
CA VAL A 621 -24.19 13.98 3.21
C VAL A 621 -25.71 14.06 3.09
N ASP A 622 -26.36 12.91 2.99
CA ASP A 622 -27.82 12.77 3.13
C ASP A 622 -28.10 12.06 4.45
N GLU A 623 -28.62 12.83 5.41
CA GLU A 623 -28.91 12.39 6.78
C GLU A 623 -30.44 12.27 6.94
N THR A 624 -30.91 11.14 7.47
CA THR A 624 -32.36 10.88 7.59
C THR A 624 -32.92 11.26 8.96
N GLY A 625 -32.10 11.41 10.00
CA GLY A 625 -32.56 11.53 11.40
C GLY A 625 -33.07 12.90 11.82
N ARG A 626 -32.72 13.98 11.09
CA ARG A 626 -33.10 15.34 11.47
C ARG A 626 -34.13 15.97 10.52
N TYR A 627 -35.17 16.53 11.07
CA TYR A 627 -36.14 17.40 10.37
C TYR A 627 -36.84 18.35 11.34
N ALA A 628 -37.37 19.41 10.83
CA ALA A 628 -38.15 20.37 11.61
C ALA A 628 -39.60 20.33 11.19
N ILE A 629 -40.52 20.43 12.18
CA ILE A 629 -41.93 20.63 11.95
C ILE A 629 -42.25 22.08 12.33
N LEU A 630 -42.73 22.85 11.36
CA LEU A 630 -43.23 24.22 11.60
C LEU A 630 -44.66 24.14 12.08
N GLY A 631 -44.93 24.55 13.33
CA GLY A 631 -46.26 24.61 13.89
C GLY A 631 -47.08 25.78 13.36
N GLY A 632 -48.42 25.74 13.52
CA GLY A 632 -49.31 26.83 13.10
C GLY A 632 -49.07 28.18 13.77
N SER A 633 -48.36 28.22 14.88
CA SER A 633 -47.89 29.44 15.56
C SER A 633 -46.59 30.00 15.01
N GLY A 634 -46.00 29.38 13.97
CA GLY A 634 -44.69 29.75 13.43
C GLY A 634 -43.50 29.18 14.24
N ALA A 635 -43.75 28.48 15.34
CA ALA A 635 -42.71 27.83 16.11
C ALA A 635 -42.19 26.57 15.42
N ALA A 636 -40.87 26.45 15.24
CA ALA A 636 -40.24 25.26 14.69
C ALA A 636 -39.88 24.27 15.81
N ARG A 637 -40.32 23.00 15.67
CA ARG A 637 -39.92 21.90 16.54
C ARG A 637 -38.92 21.00 15.81
N GLN A 638 -37.73 20.83 16.37
CA GLN A 638 -36.71 19.93 15.80
C GLN A 638 -37.03 18.47 16.15
N LYS A 639 -36.84 17.56 15.17
CA LYS A 639 -36.90 16.11 15.32
C LYS A 639 -35.49 15.51 15.06
N PRO A 640 -35.15 14.39 15.71
CA PRO A 640 -35.95 13.60 16.65
C PRO A 640 -36.09 14.30 18.01
N ASP A 641 -37.32 14.25 18.53
CA ASP A 641 -37.61 14.45 19.94
C ASP A 641 -38.57 13.31 20.35
N ASN A 642 -38.82 13.12 21.60
CA ASN A 642 -39.69 12.00 22.08
C ASN A 642 -41.20 12.23 21.85
N SER A 643 -41.59 13.29 21.15
CA SER A 643 -43.01 13.58 20.90
C SER A 643 -43.51 12.84 19.68
N ALA A 644 -44.78 12.32 19.76
CA ALA A 644 -45.43 11.70 18.63
C ALA A 644 -45.69 12.72 17.50
N VAL A 645 -45.61 12.26 16.27
CA VAL A 645 -46.02 13.00 15.06
C VAL A 645 -47.36 12.49 14.62
N TYR A 646 -48.27 13.40 14.26
CA TYR A 646 -49.58 13.09 13.75
C TYR A 646 -49.76 13.68 12.35
N ALA A 647 -50.36 12.91 11.44
CA ALA A 647 -50.85 13.42 10.17
C ALA A 647 -52.33 13.65 10.25
N ILE A 648 -52.86 14.71 9.62
CA ILE A 648 -54.28 14.98 9.46
C ILE A 648 -54.61 14.79 8.00
N GLY A 649 -55.43 13.79 7.70
CA GLY A 649 -55.91 13.51 6.36
C GLY A 649 -57.10 14.42 5.95
N ALA A 650 -57.65 14.18 4.76
CA ALA A 650 -58.83 14.93 4.24
C ALA A 650 -60.10 14.77 5.11
N ASP A 651 -60.13 13.74 5.94
CA ASP A 651 -61.21 13.49 6.91
C ASP A 651 -61.10 14.30 8.20
N GLY A 652 -60.04 15.12 8.34
CA GLY A 652 -59.80 15.97 9.51
C GLY A 652 -59.39 15.22 10.77
N LYS A 653 -59.18 13.89 10.73
CA LYS A 653 -58.80 13.11 11.90
C LYS A 653 -57.29 12.97 12.02
N PRO A 654 -56.72 13.23 13.21
CA PRO A 654 -55.30 13.03 13.44
C PRO A 654 -54.99 11.54 13.54
N VAL A 655 -54.13 11.04 12.66
CA VAL A 655 -53.57 9.69 12.72
C VAL A 655 -52.15 9.78 13.23
N LYS A 656 -51.83 9.06 14.31
CA LYS A 656 -50.50 8.95 14.82
C LYS A 656 -49.62 8.24 13.80
N LEU A 657 -48.55 8.87 13.43
CA LEU A 657 -47.52 8.22 12.59
C LEU A 657 -46.63 7.37 13.49
N ASP A 658 -46.95 6.09 13.57
CA ASP A 658 -46.04 5.09 14.13
C ASP A 658 -45.07 4.78 13.00
N ASP A 659 -43.81 5.19 13.22
CA ASP A 659 -42.75 5.10 12.24
C ASP A 659 -42.91 3.90 11.27
N PRO A 660 -42.85 4.12 9.97
CA PRO A 660 -41.58 4.14 9.33
C PRO A 660 -41.45 5.26 8.30
N GLY A 661 -40.56 6.20 8.56
CA GLY A 661 -40.07 7.07 7.52
C GLY A 661 -41.10 8.01 6.88
N LEU A 662 -40.91 9.27 7.15
CA LEU A 662 -41.56 10.35 6.42
C LEU A 662 -40.73 10.70 5.18
N TYR A 663 -41.41 11.15 4.13
CA TYR A 663 -40.75 11.74 2.98
C TYR A 663 -41.00 13.23 2.99
N ILE A 664 -39.92 14.02 3.00
CA ILE A 664 -39.95 15.47 3.03
C ILE A 664 -39.56 15.98 1.65
N MET A 665 -40.45 16.71 1.00
CA MET A 665 -40.19 17.36 -0.29
C MET A 665 -39.76 18.81 -0.04
N SER A 666 -38.67 19.24 -0.65
CA SER A 666 -38.26 20.64 -0.66
C SER A 666 -39.09 21.44 -1.69
N GLY A 667 -39.11 22.77 -1.57
CA GLY A 667 -39.73 23.66 -2.56
C GLY A 667 -39.15 23.55 -3.98
N LYS A 668 -37.99 22.86 -4.15
CA LYS A 668 -37.38 22.56 -5.45
C LYS A 668 -37.70 21.14 -5.95
N GLY A 669 -38.63 20.42 -5.30
CA GLY A 669 -39.02 19.06 -5.69
C GLY A 669 -38.04 17.94 -5.28
N THR A 670 -36.96 18.24 -4.56
CA THR A 670 -36.07 17.19 -4.03
C THR A 670 -36.71 16.49 -2.83
N VAL A 671 -36.68 15.16 -2.81
CA VAL A 671 -37.30 14.35 -1.76
C VAL A 671 -36.19 13.72 -0.89
N ARG A 672 -36.37 13.86 0.43
CA ARG A 672 -35.49 13.27 1.45
C ARG A 672 -36.32 12.34 2.33
N ALA A 673 -35.81 11.17 2.65
CA ALA A 673 -36.36 10.32 3.69
C ALA A 673 -36.04 10.90 5.08
N ALA A 674 -37.00 10.84 6.00
CA ALA A 674 -36.81 11.17 7.41
C ALA A 674 -37.22 9.95 8.24
N THR A 675 -36.30 9.40 9.00
CA THR A 675 -36.46 8.16 9.77
C THR A 675 -36.29 8.44 11.27
N LYS A 676 -36.85 7.59 12.11
CA LYS A 676 -36.67 7.68 13.57
C LYS A 676 -35.23 7.47 13.95
N ASP A 677 -34.64 6.39 13.44
CA ASP A 677 -33.22 6.10 13.65
C ASP A 677 -32.44 6.76 12.54
N PRO A 678 -31.45 7.60 12.87
CA PRO A 678 -30.65 8.29 11.87
C PRO A 678 -29.85 7.30 11.02
N SER A 679 -29.80 7.54 9.73
CA SER A 679 -28.88 6.89 8.82
C SER A 679 -28.19 7.91 7.92
N PHE A 680 -27.00 7.59 7.48
CA PHE A 680 -26.15 8.50 6.73
C PHE A 680 -25.76 7.88 5.39
N ARG A 681 -26.14 8.55 4.32
CA ARG A 681 -25.78 8.21 2.95
C ARG A 681 -24.85 9.29 2.40
N PHE A 682 -23.83 8.86 1.69
CA PHE A 682 -22.91 9.77 1.01
C PHE A 682 -23.07 9.60 -0.50
N THR A 683 -23.22 10.72 -1.19
CA THR A 683 -23.16 10.80 -2.65
C THR A 683 -21.96 11.66 -3.00
N GLY A 684 -21.19 11.26 -4.00
CA GLY A 684 -19.99 12.01 -4.32
C GLY A 684 -19.45 11.70 -5.71
N THR A 685 -18.39 12.43 -6.07
CA THR A 685 -17.73 12.28 -7.36
C THR A 685 -16.22 12.12 -7.16
N GLY A 686 -15.57 11.39 -8.10
CA GLY A 686 -14.13 11.15 -8.11
C GLY A 686 -13.70 9.95 -7.29
N TYR A 687 -12.52 9.41 -7.63
CA TYR A 687 -11.94 8.22 -7.01
C TYR A 687 -10.43 8.44 -6.78
N GLY A 688 -10.01 8.45 -5.51
CA GLY A 688 -8.67 8.79 -5.08
C GLY A 688 -8.59 10.19 -4.45
N HIS A 689 -7.37 10.66 -4.22
CA HIS A 689 -7.12 11.99 -3.64
C HIS A 689 -7.48 13.14 -4.61
N GLY A 690 -7.45 12.88 -5.93
CA GLY A 690 -7.81 13.84 -6.97
C GLY A 690 -6.80 14.95 -7.21
N VAL A 691 -5.57 14.86 -6.68
CA VAL A 691 -4.49 15.83 -6.91
C VAL A 691 -3.67 15.40 -8.11
N GLY A 692 -3.28 16.35 -8.98
CA GLY A 692 -2.49 16.11 -10.16
C GLY A 692 -3.28 15.45 -11.28
N LEU A 693 -2.72 14.46 -11.99
CA LEU A 693 -3.33 13.83 -13.16
C LEU A 693 -4.57 13.02 -12.78
N SER A 694 -5.71 13.32 -13.41
CA SER A 694 -6.87 12.42 -13.45
C SER A 694 -6.70 11.45 -14.61
N GLN A 695 -6.71 10.13 -14.31
CA GLN A 695 -6.55 9.10 -15.34
C GLN A 695 -7.71 9.14 -16.35
N TRP A 696 -8.97 9.22 -15.88
CA TRP A 696 -10.13 9.37 -16.75
C TRP A 696 -10.16 10.69 -17.49
N GLY A 697 -9.72 11.78 -16.86
CA GLY A 697 -9.59 13.08 -17.53
C GLY A 697 -8.48 13.10 -18.59
N ALA A 698 -7.36 12.42 -18.34
CA ALA A 698 -6.30 12.23 -19.32
C ALA A 698 -6.80 11.45 -20.55
N ARG A 699 -7.61 10.40 -20.32
CA ARG A 699 -8.31 9.69 -21.40
C ARG A 699 -9.21 10.62 -22.20
N SER A 700 -10.03 11.42 -21.53
CA SER A 700 -10.96 12.34 -22.19
C SER A 700 -10.23 13.36 -23.07
N LEU A 701 -9.10 13.91 -22.57
CA LEU A 701 -8.27 14.83 -23.36
C LEU A 701 -7.63 14.12 -24.56
N ALA A 702 -7.13 12.90 -24.39
CA ALA A 702 -6.58 12.12 -25.48
C ALA A 702 -7.65 11.74 -26.52
N ASP A 703 -8.85 11.36 -26.10
CA ASP A 703 -10.00 11.13 -26.99
C ASP A 703 -10.39 12.41 -27.78
N ALA A 704 -10.14 13.60 -27.20
CA ALA A 704 -10.33 14.89 -27.86
C ALA A 704 -9.16 15.32 -28.79
N GLY A 705 -8.10 14.47 -28.90
CA GLY A 705 -6.98 14.69 -29.81
C GLY A 705 -5.79 15.44 -29.22
N TYR A 706 -5.76 15.68 -27.90
CA TYR A 706 -4.60 16.29 -27.24
C TYR A 706 -3.49 15.28 -27.01
N ASP A 707 -2.24 15.69 -27.23
CA ASP A 707 -1.05 14.89 -26.98
C ASP A 707 -0.72 14.80 -25.48
N TYR A 708 0.14 13.85 -25.13
CA TYR A 708 0.55 13.61 -23.74
C TYR A 708 1.25 14.80 -23.09
N GLN A 709 1.96 15.64 -23.87
CA GLN A 709 2.65 16.82 -23.34
C GLN A 709 1.66 17.90 -22.93
N TYR A 710 0.61 18.10 -23.73
CA TYR A 710 -0.50 18.99 -23.36
C TYR A 710 -1.21 18.44 -22.11
N ILE A 711 -1.55 17.15 -22.08
CA ILE A 711 -2.22 16.51 -20.96
C ILE A 711 -1.43 16.72 -19.66
N LEU A 712 -0.12 16.48 -19.67
CA LEU A 712 0.74 16.66 -18.50
C LEU A 712 0.78 18.12 -18.03
N LYS A 713 0.97 19.07 -18.94
CA LYS A 713 1.01 20.52 -18.63
C LYS A 713 -0.35 21.07 -18.17
N TYR A 714 -1.44 20.42 -18.57
CA TYR A 714 -2.79 20.74 -18.11
C TYR A 714 -3.00 20.41 -16.63
N TYR A 715 -2.53 19.22 -16.20
CA TYR A 715 -2.71 18.76 -14.83
C TYR A 715 -1.61 19.21 -13.86
N TYR A 716 -0.43 19.52 -14.37
CA TYR A 716 0.71 19.98 -13.56
C TYR A 716 1.12 21.38 -13.99
N ASN A 717 0.83 22.35 -13.14
CA ASN A 717 1.01 23.76 -13.48
C ASN A 717 2.50 24.15 -13.56
N ASN A 718 2.87 24.92 -14.58
CA ASN A 718 4.23 25.46 -14.77
C ASN A 718 5.35 24.39 -14.73
N VAL A 719 5.09 23.23 -15.34
CA VAL A 719 6.11 22.19 -15.51
C VAL A 719 6.72 22.20 -16.90
N THR A 720 7.97 21.75 -16.98
CA THR A 720 8.67 21.43 -18.22
C THR A 720 8.88 19.93 -18.31
N ILE A 721 8.74 19.35 -19.50
CA ILE A 721 9.08 17.96 -19.77
C ILE A 721 10.50 17.96 -20.30
N SER A 722 11.37 17.21 -19.67
CA SER A 722 12.79 17.09 -20.01
C SER A 722 13.15 15.63 -20.17
N LYS A 723 14.01 15.33 -21.14
CA LYS A 723 14.53 13.98 -21.34
C LYS A 723 15.94 13.92 -20.74
N ASP A 724 16.19 12.91 -19.90
CA ASP A 724 17.51 12.62 -19.29
C ASP A 724 18.17 13.82 -18.59
N GLY A 725 17.36 14.78 -18.10
CA GLY A 725 17.87 15.95 -17.39
C GLY A 725 18.71 16.93 -18.25
N ARG A 726 18.62 16.83 -19.57
CA ARG A 726 19.28 17.73 -20.52
C ARG A 726 18.40 18.90 -20.94
#